data_64e59f9da90ffd7752de6756bb8d1cdf
#
_entry.id   64e59f9da90ffd7752de6756bb8d1cdf
#
_cell.length_a   1.000
_cell.length_b   1.000
_cell.length_c   1.000
_cell.angle_alpha   90.00
_cell.angle_beta   90.00
_cell.angle_gamma   90.00
#
_symmetry.space_group_name_H-M   'P 1'
#
loop_
_entity.id
_entity.type
_entity.pdbx_description
1 polymer ?
#
loop_
_entity_poly.entity_id
_entity_poly.type
_entity_poly.pdbx_seq_one_letter_code
_entity_poly.pdbx_strand_id
1 'polypeptide(L)'
;MMKVYSCRFFLLFLALCGLIPVWAEKNKGDLSNLVCFVRFLDEDNDEMFERPFSAYEQLFNDDTQGANSVYNYFREASYGQLAWKSSFFPEAVDGRVISYRASRERGYYKEKSSINELGYEDDVDKAAREQALIREVAAWLSDALPEDASLDADDDGIVDNMCIVLSGRSELSNRHLLWPHRSDLALPDEKAIYIKGKKLVGYLMVFDDANGWASLEPVPLNTGVICHEMSHSLGTYDLYHVNDDLNPVGVWDLMSDNLLVPQQMSAYTKYRYCGWIDEIPEISEPGTYVLNPVGGEKKENVAYKIRPIGSEEYFVVEYRRREGSTFDSGLPESGLLVYRINPAYTGGNVNYNGTTRLDEVYVFRPGGTTTADGNIEKAAFSEESGRTAFGGDAEVKPFYSDGTVARFALTHISSCGETLSFNLENLGHQIKLSEEAVTLGGVAGDKLELSVEADVDWTVSGLPDWLKLAPQQGEAGKTTVTLETLTENATAQTRKAELAFTSPSDAGLKTILTVHQQSNVILPPSGLSARVTEDGKVELAWTAPQEGTPVLSDGFEDTANPNGWVIQNAGDRGWTWQEAAKNYMPYGGNYSMYMKSAWEDAHQDERLISPVFAYGRELSFWSKSIAPQKNVKDQYYYVEVSTDGGETWTPVYDLIKDCDVLNQYVKITIDLSAYQSDRMRVAFHAYDTNDVGLSYWWQIDDVEIYSAPSETMVEGYAVYRNGVKLGETPDVTFTDAEPLAGENIYTVRATGRFGETSDSEAAVLMYDPSGVETVGMIPDVTVGTAQGRVVVQSSV
;
A
#
# COMPACT_ATOMS: atom_id res chain seq x y z
N MET A 1 50.75 -30.38 16.60
CA MET A 1 50.31 -29.03 17.08
C MET A 1 49.27 -28.51 16.12
N MET A 2 48.03 -28.76 16.37
CA MET A 2 46.88 -28.22 15.61
C MET A 2 46.10 -27.32 16.57
N LYS A 3 46.00 -26.04 16.22
CA LYS A 3 45.15 -25.08 16.95
C LYS A 3 43.71 -25.21 16.48
N VAL A 4 42.88 -25.62 17.41
CA VAL A 4 41.40 -25.63 17.26
C VAL A 4 40.89 -24.18 17.46
N TYR A 5 40.27 -23.59 16.44
CA TYR A 5 39.51 -22.34 16.59
C TYR A 5 38.06 -22.67 16.95
N SER A 6 37.72 -22.34 18.16
CA SER A 6 36.36 -22.39 18.67
C SER A 6 35.58 -21.22 18.10
N CYS A 7 34.59 -21.52 17.27
CA CYS A 7 33.61 -20.55 16.77
C CYS A 7 32.46 -20.44 17.79
N ARG A 8 32.42 -19.33 18.55
CA ARG A 8 31.29 -19.01 19.43
C ARG A 8 30.21 -18.40 18.60
N PHE A 9 29.11 -19.12 18.43
CA PHE A 9 27.84 -18.58 17.98
C PHE A 9 27.29 -17.63 19.06
N PHE A 10 27.20 -16.36 18.75
CA PHE A 10 26.40 -15.39 19.48
C PHE A 10 24.96 -15.51 18.98
N LEU A 11 24.09 -16.12 19.77
CA LEU A 11 22.64 -16.03 19.63
C LEU A 11 22.26 -14.59 20.01
N LEU A 12 21.93 -13.78 19.01
CA LEU A 12 21.28 -12.49 19.23
C LEU A 12 19.77 -12.78 19.48
N PHE A 13 19.38 -12.75 20.73
CA PHE A 13 17.98 -12.59 21.13
C PHE A 13 17.60 -11.15 20.79
N LEU A 14 16.92 -10.93 19.67
CA LEU A 14 16.18 -9.70 19.40
C LEU A 14 14.92 -9.73 20.26
N ALA A 15 15.01 -9.17 21.46
CA ALA A 15 13.84 -8.72 22.19
C ALA A 15 13.19 -7.60 21.33
N LEU A 16 12.01 -7.84 20.82
CA LEU A 16 11.10 -6.81 20.33
C LEU A 16 10.59 -6.00 21.54
N CYS A 17 11.47 -5.22 22.16
CA CYS A 17 11.04 -4.03 22.87
C CYS A 17 10.64 -3.03 21.80
N GLY A 18 9.38 -2.57 21.82
CA GLY A 18 8.92 -1.49 20.98
C GLY A 18 9.92 -0.35 21.03
N LEU A 19 10.54 -0.06 19.89
CA LEU A 19 11.42 1.09 19.74
C LEU A 19 10.53 2.34 19.92
N ILE A 20 10.54 2.91 21.12
CA ILE A 20 10.14 4.29 21.31
C ILE A 20 11.08 5.10 20.40
N PRO A 21 10.57 5.87 19.44
CA PRO A 21 11.46 6.67 18.59
C PRO A 21 12.35 7.54 19.47
N VAL A 22 13.60 7.68 19.09
CA VAL A 22 14.60 8.52 19.81
C VAL A 22 14.11 9.96 20.04
N TRP A 23 13.12 10.41 19.27
CA TRP A 23 12.43 11.69 19.37
C TRP A 23 11.62 11.88 20.66
N ALA A 24 11.08 10.81 21.26
CA ALA A 24 10.17 10.90 22.40
C ALA A 24 10.81 11.45 23.70
N GLU A 25 12.13 11.34 23.85
CA GLU A 25 12.83 11.92 24.99
C GLU A 25 13.01 13.45 24.87
N LYS A 26 13.05 13.97 23.64
CA LYS A 26 13.19 15.41 23.36
C LYS A 26 11.91 16.23 23.55
N ASN A 27 10.75 15.57 23.64
CA ASN A 27 9.44 16.22 23.75
C ASN A 27 8.99 16.42 25.20
N LYS A 28 9.91 16.47 26.14
CA LYS A 28 9.68 16.65 27.60
C LYS A 28 10.63 17.69 28.17
N GLY A 29 10.27 18.25 29.34
CA GLY A 29 11.07 19.26 30.01
C GLY A 29 10.71 20.68 29.58
N ASP A 30 11.66 21.58 29.65
CA ASP A 30 11.50 22.96 29.24
C ASP A 30 11.98 23.10 27.79
N LEU A 31 11.18 23.69 26.92
CA LEU A 31 11.55 24.12 25.59
C LEU A 31 11.34 25.63 25.41
N SER A 32 12.11 26.25 24.53
CA SER A 32 12.00 27.66 24.17
C SER A 32 11.36 27.83 22.79
N ASN A 33 10.57 28.87 22.62
CA ASN A 33 10.00 29.29 21.35
C ASN A 33 10.36 30.76 21.11
N LEU A 34 11.14 31.06 20.09
CA LEU A 34 11.46 32.41 19.69
C LEU A 34 10.41 32.96 18.73
N VAL A 35 9.62 33.92 19.11
CA VAL A 35 8.59 34.58 18.32
C VAL A 35 9.11 35.85 17.69
N CYS A 36 9.12 35.93 16.37
CA CYS A 36 9.53 37.11 15.62
C CYS A 36 8.38 37.61 14.74
N PHE A 37 7.97 38.85 14.94
CA PHE A 37 7.00 39.51 14.06
C PHE A 37 7.71 40.07 12.84
N VAL A 38 7.17 39.79 11.65
CA VAL A 38 7.77 40.16 10.36
C VAL A 38 6.74 40.87 9.48
N ARG A 39 7.11 42.08 8.99
CA ARG A 39 6.35 42.77 7.94
C ARG A 39 7.18 42.89 6.67
N PHE A 40 6.52 43.15 5.56
CA PHE A 40 7.20 43.31 4.29
C PHE A 40 7.69 44.73 4.02
N LEU A 41 8.53 44.89 2.98
CA LEU A 41 9.18 46.18 2.69
C LEU A 41 8.17 47.31 2.39
N ASP A 42 7.04 46.99 1.81
CA ASP A 42 5.95 47.90 1.41
C ASP A 42 4.92 48.13 2.53
N GLU A 43 5.20 47.71 3.78
CA GLU A 43 4.26 47.82 4.90
C GLU A 43 4.82 48.69 6.03
N ASP A 44 3.92 49.44 6.71
CA ASP A 44 4.24 50.20 7.89
C ASP A 44 3.95 49.42 9.16
N ASN A 45 4.85 49.51 10.18
CA ASN A 45 4.71 48.78 11.44
C ASN A 45 3.44 49.17 12.20
N ASP A 46 3.11 50.47 12.22
CA ASP A 46 1.97 50.94 12.99
C ASP A 46 0.61 50.53 12.38
N GLU A 47 0.58 50.18 11.12
CA GLU A 47 -0.65 49.74 10.40
C GLU A 47 -0.80 48.24 10.35
N MET A 48 0.27 47.46 10.54
CA MET A 48 0.26 46.01 10.29
C MET A 48 -0.02 45.15 11.51
N PHE A 49 0.33 45.62 12.73
CA PHE A 49 0.10 44.88 13.99
C PHE A 49 -0.70 45.76 14.95
N GLU A 50 -2.01 45.81 14.75
CA GLU A 50 -2.90 46.74 15.49
C GLU A 50 -3.20 46.27 16.92
N ARG A 51 -3.09 44.96 17.20
CA ARG A 51 -3.34 44.42 18.53
C ARG A 51 -2.24 44.84 19.52
N PRO A 52 -2.58 45.14 20.80
CA PRO A 52 -1.57 45.39 21.81
C PRO A 52 -0.70 44.16 22.02
N PHE A 53 0.58 44.35 22.29
CA PHE A 53 1.54 43.26 22.58
C PHE A 53 1.04 42.30 23.67
N SER A 54 0.38 42.81 24.72
CA SER A 54 -0.18 41.97 25.77
C SER A 54 -1.17 40.91 25.30
N ALA A 55 -1.83 41.13 24.13
CA ALA A 55 -2.71 40.12 23.58
C ALA A 55 -1.94 38.91 23.00
N TYR A 56 -0.77 39.14 22.41
CA TYR A 56 0.12 38.09 21.97
C TYR A 56 0.82 37.39 23.14
N GLU A 57 1.27 38.15 24.12
CA GLU A 57 1.87 37.58 25.32
C GLU A 57 0.92 36.64 26.04
N GLN A 58 -0.35 37.04 26.21
CA GLN A 58 -1.39 36.15 26.75
C GLN A 58 -1.64 34.92 25.86
N LEU A 59 -1.72 35.12 24.56
CA LEU A 59 -1.93 33.99 23.62
C LEU A 59 -0.84 32.94 23.73
N PHE A 60 0.41 33.35 23.88
CA PHE A 60 1.54 32.42 23.95
C PHE A 60 1.84 31.92 25.35
N ASN A 61 1.82 32.78 26.37
CA ASN A 61 2.47 32.55 27.67
C ASN A 61 1.54 32.60 28.88
N ASP A 62 0.23 32.89 28.76
CA ASP A 62 -0.65 32.90 29.92
C ASP A 62 -0.63 31.55 30.62
N ASP A 63 -0.05 31.50 31.83
CA ASP A 63 0.11 30.31 32.65
C ASP A 63 -1.02 30.10 33.68
N THR A 64 -2.04 30.99 33.65
CA THR A 64 -3.24 30.86 34.47
C THR A 64 -3.96 29.54 34.15
N GLN A 65 -4.22 28.77 35.17
CA GLN A 65 -4.91 27.48 35.00
C GLN A 65 -6.21 27.65 34.22
N GLY A 66 -6.36 26.89 33.10
CA GLY A 66 -7.53 26.92 32.22
C GLY A 66 -7.55 28.10 31.24
N ALA A 67 -6.51 28.94 31.19
CA ALA A 67 -6.39 29.95 30.15
C ALA A 67 -6.08 29.29 28.79
N ASN A 68 -6.70 29.82 27.72
CA ASN A 68 -6.43 29.40 26.35
C ASN A 68 -5.13 30.02 25.86
N SER A 69 -4.00 29.39 26.11
CA SER A 69 -2.69 29.79 25.65
C SER A 69 -1.88 28.60 25.09
N VAL A 70 -0.87 28.91 24.30
CA VAL A 70 0.07 27.90 23.77
C VAL A 70 0.78 27.16 24.92
N TYR A 71 1.25 27.91 25.92
CA TYR A 71 1.91 27.33 27.10
C TYR A 71 1.00 26.32 27.84
N ASN A 72 -0.24 26.72 28.14
CA ASN A 72 -1.18 25.85 28.85
C ASN A 72 -1.60 24.67 28.00
N TYR A 73 -1.74 24.82 26.67
CA TYR A 73 -2.04 23.71 25.77
C TYR A 73 -1.00 22.60 25.90
N PHE A 74 0.28 22.90 25.68
CA PHE A 74 1.33 21.89 25.73
C PHE A 74 1.52 21.31 27.14
N ARG A 75 1.35 22.15 28.19
CA ARG A 75 1.40 21.69 29.57
C ARG A 75 0.27 20.72 29.91
N GLU A 76 -0.98 21.00 29.48
CA GLU A 76 -2.12 20.11 29.70
C GLU A 76 -2.04 18.87 28.79
N ALA A 77 -1.77 19.04 27.49
CA ALA A 77 -1.69 17.93 26.54
C ALA A 77 -0.61 16.92 26.90
N SER A 78 0.49 17.37 27.47
CA SER A 78 1.62 16.53 27.93
C SER A 78 1.44 15.97 29.34
N TYR A 79 0.34 16.19 30.02
CA TYR A 79 0.16 15.85 31.45
C TYR A 79 1.25 16.50 32.36
N GLY A 80 1.63 17.73 32.05
CA GLY A 80 2.65 18.50 32.77
C GLY A 80 4.09 18.11 32.47
N GLN A 81 4.33 17.23 31.44
CA GLN A 81 5.69 16.79 31.11
C GLN A 81 6.45 17.78 30.23
N LEU A 82 5.77 18.68 29.48
CA LEU A 82 6.37 19.70 28.63
C LEU A 82 5.96 21.12 29.09
N ALA A 83 6.92 22.01 29.22
CA ALA A 83 6.72 23.42 29.42
C ALA A 83 7.38 24.18 28.24
N TRP A 84 6.58 24.75 27.36
CA TRP A 84 7.07 25.44 26.17
C TRP A 84 6.83 26.93 26.30
N LYS A 85 7.90 27.70 26.61
CA LYS A 85 7.84 29.16 26.85
C LYS A 85 8.25 29.93 25.61
N SER A 86 7.51 30.99 25.30
CA SER A 86 7.77 31.87 24.18
C SER A 86 8.46 33.17 24.63
N SER A 87 9.52 33.54 23.90
CA SER A 87 10.17 34.85 24.01
C SER A 87 9.92 35.62 22.72
N PHE A 88 9.84 36.93 22.81
CA PHE A 88 9.53 37.81 21.69
C PHE A 88 10.70 38.71 21.34
N PHE A 89 11.04 38.78 20.06
CA PHE A 89 12.06 39.67 19.59
C PHE A 89 11.72 40.23 18.19
N PRO A 90 11.80 41.55 17.97
CA PRO A 90 12.22 42.60 18.92
C PRO A 90 11.30 42.75 20.15
N GLU A 91 11.84 43.27 21.23
CA GLU A 91 11.03 43.62 22.41
C GLU A 91 9.97 44.67 22.07
N ALA A 92 8.80 44.50 22.69
CA ALA A 92 7.72 45.49 22.52
C ALA A 92 8.11 46.87 23.07
N VAL A 93 7.67 47.91 22.43
CA VAL A 93 7.88 49.32 22.87
C VAL A 93 6.53 49.97 23.13
N ASP A 94 6.38 50.56 24.32
CA ASP A 94 5.13 51.21 24.75
C ASP A 94 3.87 50.33 24.56
N GLY A 95 4.01 49.00 24.79
CA GLY A 95 2.93 48.01 24.65
C GLY A 95 2.53 47.70 23.20
N ARG A 96 3.32 48.12 22.23
CA ARG A 96 3.12 47.82 20.81
C ARG A 96 4.12 46.78 20.32
N VAL A 97 3.67 45.95 19.40
CA VAL A 97 4.52 45.01 18.67
C VAL A 97 5.57 45.79 17.87
N ILE A 98 6.81 45.39 17.96
CA ILE A 98 7.88 45.80 17.05
C ILE A 98 8.18 44.61 16.11
N SER A 99 8.21 44.90 14.83
CA SER A 99 8.42 43.84 13.81
C SER A 99 9.70 44.07 13.01
N TYR A 100 10.33 42.99 12.63
CA TYR A 100 11.37 42.99 11.60
C TYR A 100 10.77 43.40 10.25
N ARG A 101 11.46 44.25 9.50
CA ARG A 101 11.06 44.63 8.13
C ARG A 101 11.86 43.85 7.11
N ALA A 102 11.21 42.92 6.41
CA ALA A 102 11.83 42.16 5.35
C ALA A 102 12.36 43.04 4.22
N SER A 103 13.40 42.61 3.53
CA SER A 103 14.05 43.35 2.43
C SER A 103 13.24 43.40 1.13
N ARG A 104 12.15 42.65 1.04
CA ARG A 104 11.27 42.50 -0.13
C ARG A 104 9.83 42.88 0.19
N GLU A 105 9.12 43.33 -0.85
CA GLU A 105 7.70 43.60 -0.79
C GLU A 105 6.88 42.30 -0.67
N ARG A 106 5.67 42.37 -0.13
CA ARG A 106 4.76 41.23 0.01
C ARG A 106 4.54 40.50 -1.31
N GLY A 107 4.38 41.26 -2.41
CA GLY A 107 4.18 40.69 -3.75
C GLY A 107 5.32 39.80 -4.25
N TYR A 108 6.54 39.98 -3.74
CA TYR A 108 7.69 39.11 -4.06
C TYR A 108 7.49 37.65 -3.59
N TYR A 109 6.74 37.45 -2.51
CA TYR A 109 6.48 36.14 -1.91
C TYR A 109 5.17 35.50 -2.37
N LYS A 110 4.47 36.14 -3.34
CA LYS A 110 3.25 35.61 -3.96
C LYS A 110 3.55 35.04 -5.33
N GLU A 111 2.64 34.23 -5.86
CA GLU A 111 2.75 33.75 -7.24
C GLU A 111 2.73 34.87 -8.25
N LYS A 112 3.52 34.75 -9.32
CA LYS A 112 3.57 35.70 -10.43
C LYS A 112 2.27 35.67 -11.20
N SER A 113 1.74 36.85 -11.46
CA SER A 113 0.50 37.01 -12.24
C SER A 113 0.53 38.30 -13.03
N SER A 114 -0.50 38.54 -13.85
CA SER A 114 -0.67 39.82 -14.60
C SER A 114 -0.80 41.04 -13.73
N ILE A 115 -1.12 40.88 -12.44
CA ILE A 115 -1.24 41.95 -11.45
C ILE A 115 -0.13 41.93 -10.40
N ASN A 116 0.73 40.89 -10.42
CA ASN A 116 1.90 40.74 -9.55
C ASN A 116 3.11 40.24 -10.34
N GLU A 117 3.78 41.13 -11.01
CA GLU A 117 4.97 40.81 -11.84
C GLU A 117 6.21 40.44 -11.00
N LEU A 118 6.23 40.81 -9.70
CA LEU A 118 7.35 40.54 -8.78
C LEU A 118 7.33 39.11 -8.25
N GLY A 119 6.22 38.37 -8.41
CA GLY A 119 5.99 37.08 -7.82
C GLY A 119 6.92 35.98 -8.31
N TYR A 120 6.95 34.85 -7.60
CA TYR A 120 7.71 33.64 -7.97
C TYR A 120 7.09 32.93 -9.17
N GLU A 121 7.94 32.23 -9.95
CA GLU A 121 7.54 31.63 -11.22
C GLU A 121 7.21 30.13 -11.11
N ASP A 122 7.84 29.42 -10.15
CA ASP A 122 7.67 27.99 -9.91
C ASP A 122 8.01 27.61 -8.46
N ASP A 123 7.86 26.33 -8.12
CA ASP A 123 8.12 25.82 -6.78
C ASP A 123 9.59 25.91 -6.36
N VAL A 124 10.52 25.88 -7.31
CA VAL A 124 11.96 26.04 -7.00
C VAL A 124 12.26 27.48 -6.62
N ASP A 125 11.73 28.44 -7.37
CA ASP A 125 11.83 29.87 -7.06
C ASP A 125 11.09 30.21 -5.74
N LYS A 126 9.88 29.64 -5.53
CA LYS A 126 9.13 29.72 -4.27
C LYS A 126 9.99 29.28 -3.08
N ALA A 127 10.51 28.06 -3.11
CA ALA A 127 11.35 27.52 -2.03
C ALA A 127 12.64 28.35 -1.80
N ALA A 128 13.26 28.84 -2.86
CA ALA A 128 14.45 29.68 -2.75
C ALA A 128 14.15 31.03 -2.09
N ARG A 129 13.01 31.65 -2.38
CA ARG A 129 12.56 32.93 -1.77
C ARG A 129 12.22 32.77 -0.32
N GLU A 130 11.57 31.69 0.05
CA GLU A 130 11.24 31.35 1.42
C GLU A 130 12.50 31.13 2.25
N GLN A 131 13.43 30.28 1.78
CA GLN A 131 14.71 30.09 2.44
C GLN A 131 15.53 31.39 2.54
N ALA A 132 15.43 32.28 1.57
CA ALA A 132 16.09 33.58 1.63
C ALA A 132 15.50 34.47 2.74
N LEU A 133 14.17 34.48 2.90
CA LEU A 133 13.50 35.19 3.99
C LEU A 133 13.94 34.65 5.35
N ILE A 134 13.94 33.31 5.52
CA ILE A 134 14.36 32.67 6.78
C ILE A 134 15.83 33.00 7.10
N ARG A 135 16.72 32.94 6.11
CA ARG A 135 18.13 33.33 6.29
C ARG A 135 18.29 34.78 6.69
N GLU A 136 17.54 35.68 6.07
CA GLU A 136 17.56 37.12 6.34
C GLU A 136 17.12 37.38 7.78
N VAL A 137 16.01 36.79 8.22
CA VAL A 137 15.49 36.94 9.58
C VAL A 137 16.44 36.30 10.59
N ALA A 138 16.95 35.12 10.35
CA ALA A 138 17.88 34.41 11.25
C ALA A 138 19.22 35.15 11.39
N ALA A 139 19.75 35.71 10.29
CA ALA A 139 20.97 36.49 10.33
C ALA A 139 20.79 37.78 11.20
N TRP A 140 19.68 38.51 10.99
CA TRP A 140 19.35 39.67 11.79
C TRP A 140 19.15 39.30 13.27
N LEU A 141 18.43 38.22 13.59
CA LEU A 141 18.26 37.70 14.94
C LEU A 141 19.60 37.35 15.57
N SER A 142 20.50 36.71 14.82
CA SER A 142 21.83 36.34 15.31
C SER A 142 22.67 37.57 15.72
N ASP A 143 22.51 38.67 15.01
CA ASP A 143 23.21 39.91 15.35
C ASP A 143 22.55 40.70 16.48
N ALA A 144 21.21 40.72 16.50
CA ALA A 144 20.45 41.65 17.34
C ALA A 144 20.01 41.06 18.69
N LEU A 145 19.87 39.74 18.82
CA LEU A 145 19.46 39.07 20.07
C LEU A 145 20.52 39.29 21.18
N PRO A 146 20.09 39.39 22.46
CA PRO A 146 21.00 39.29 23.60
C PRO A 146 21.80 38.00 23.62
N GLU A 147 23.00 38.02 24.23
CA GLU A 147 23.84 36.80 24.29
C GLU A 147 23.25 35.68 25.19
N ASP A 148 22.37 36.06 26.11
CA ASP A 148 21.68 35.16 27.03
C ASP A 148 20.25 34.81 26.59
N ALA A 149 19.91 35.05 25.31
CA ALA A 149 18.61 34.64 24.75
C ALA A 149 18.43 33.13 24.83
N SER A 150 17.30 32.69 25.39
CA SER A 150 16.93 31.27 25.49
C SER A 150 16.45 30.77 24.11
N LEU A 151 17.26 30.00 23.44
CA LEU A 151 16.98 29.43 22.12
C LEU A 151 17.00 27.90 22.10
N ASP A 152 17.61 27.28 23.07
CA ASP A 152 17.99 25.88 23.17
C ASP A 152 17.96 25.51 24.66
N ALA A 153 16.78 25.18 25.17
CA ALA A 153 16.56 24.97 26.59
C ALA A 153 16.99 23.58 27.06
N ASP A 154 17.06 22.63 26.12
CA ASP A 154 17.53 21.26 26.36
C ASP A 154 19.05 21.06 26.11
N ASP A 155 19.75 22.17 25.68
CA ASP A 155 21.19 22.23 25.43
C ASP A 155 21.74 21.24 24.40
N ASP A 156 20.94 20.93 23.36
CA ASP A 156 21.33 20.04 22.29
C ASP A 156 22.05 20.70 21.09
N GLY A 157 22.20 22.04 21.16
CA GLY A 157 22.88 22.85 20.13
C GLY A 157 21.96 23.25 18.95
N ILE A 158 20.69 22.96 19.06
CA ILE A 158 19.66 23.28 18.07
C ILE A 158 18.70 24.35 18.66
N VAL A 159 18.15 25.18 17.80
CA VAL A 159 17.07 26.09 18.19
C VAL A 159 15.80 25.25 18.40
N ASP A 160 15.24 25.22 19.62
CA ASP A 160 14.07 24.39 19.96
C ASP A 160 12.87 24.70 19.05
N ASN A 161 12.57 26.00 18.86
CA ASN A 161 11.55 26.41 17.90
C ASN A 161 11.70 27.90 17.53
N MET A 162 11.39 28.22 16.28
CA MET A 162 11.29 29.60 15.78
C MET A 162 9.92 29.82 15.14
N CYS A 163 9.16 30.78 15.68
CA CYS A 163 7.85 31.17 15.17
C CYS A 163 7.94 32.55 14.50
N ILE A 164 7.65 32.59 13.21
CA ILE A 164 7.52 33.84 12.44
C ILE A 164 6.03 34.19 12.34
N VAL A 165 5.66 35.33 12.90
CA VAL A 165 4.32 35.90 12.76
C VAL A 165 4.36 36.96 11.67
N LEU A 166 3.82 36.63 10.51
CA LEU A 166 3.71 37.58 9.40
C LEU A 166 2.54 38.54 9.59
N SER A 167 2.74 39.75 9.14
CA SER A 167 1.69 40.78 9.09
C SER A 167 0.55 40.35 8.16
N GLY A 168 -0.67 40.79 8.47
CA GLY A 168 -1.86 40.62 7.61
C GLY A 168 -2.33 39.17 7.50
N ARG A 169 -2.87 38.81 6.33
CA ARG A 169 -3.60 37.59 6.05
C ARG A 169 -2.78 36.61 5.23
N SER A 170 -3.00 35.30 5.48
CA SER A 170 -2.49 34.22 4.62
C SER A 170 -3.17 34.22 3.24
N GLU A 171 -2.52 33.61 2.26
CA GLU A 171 -3.15 33.28 0.98
C GLU A 171 -4.14 32.11 1.12
N LEU A 172 -5.08 32.03 0.17
CA LEU A 172 -6.17 31.02 0.22
C LEU A 172 -5.78 29.60 -0.24
N SER A 173 -4.51 29.34 -0.47
CA SER A 173 -4.04 28.07 -0.99
C SER A 173 -2.69 27.71 -0.41
N ASN A 174 -2.54 26.45 -0.03
CA ASN A 174 -1.25 25.88 0.39
C ASN A 174 -0.19 25.82 -0.74
N ARG A 175 -0.57 26.15 -1.96
CA ARG A 175 0.36 26.29 -3.09
C ARG A 175 1.13 27.62 -3.05
N HIS A 176 0.72 28.54 -2.21
CA HIS A 176 1.37 29.84 -2.06
C HIS A 176 2.41 29.81 -0.93
N LEU A 177 3.47 30.61 -1.07
CA LEU A 177 4.49 30.75 -0.03
C LEU A 177 3.90 31.32 1.28
N LEU A 178 3.01 32.32 1.16
CA LEU A 178 2.37 32.95 2.30
C LEU A 178 1.18 32.13 2.80
N TRP A 179 1.48 30.99 3.44
CA TRP A 179 0.56 30.03 4.02
C TRP A 179 1.03 29.62 5.43
N PRO A 180 0.15 29.42 6.43
CA PRO A 180 0.57 28.89 7.74
C PRO A 180 1.13 27.48 7.57
N HIS A 181 2.35 27.27 8.02
CA HIS A 181 3.00 25.96 7.98
C HIS A 181 4.23 25.90 8.88
N ARG A 182 4.62 24.69 9.20
CA ARG A 182 5.93 24.37 9.76
C ARG A 182 6.77 23.68 8.68
N SER A 183 8.03 24.10 8.54
CA SER A 183 8.95 23.54 7.55
C SER A 183 10.29 23.16 8.17
N ASP A 184 10.81 21.98 7.74
CA ASP A 184 12.17 21.56 8.05
C ASP A 184 13.18 22.19 7.09
N LEU A 185 14.29 22.65 7.65
CA LEU A 185 15.43 23.15 6.89
C LEU A 185 16.43 22.02 6.64
N ALA A 186 16.11 21.09 5.73
CA ALA A 186 17.00 20.02 5.30
C ALA A 186 18.16 20.55 4.45
N LEU A 187 19.01 21.40 5.05
CA LEU A 187 20.13 22.04 4.37
C LEU A 187 21.42 21.28 4.61
N PRO A 188 22.31 21.15 3.59
CA PRO A 188 23.68 20.68 3.79
C PRO A 188 24.39 21.55 4.83
N ASP A 189 25.35 21.00 5.57
CA ASP A 189 26.02 21.71 6.67
C ASP A 189 26.68 23.03 6.22
N GLU A 190 27.21 23.11 5.02
CA GLU A 190 27.79 24.33 4.45
C GLU A 190 26.75 25.44 4.17
N LYS A 191 25.47 25.08 4.16
CA LYS A 191 24.35 26.01 3.98
C LYS A 191 23.48 26.13 5.23
N ALA A 192 23.86 25.49 6.33
CA ALA A 192 23.09 25.53 7.57
C ALA A 192 22.89 26.96 8.04
N ILE A 193 21.77 27.19 8.71
CA ILE A 193 21.39 28.48 9.30
C ILE A 193 21.64 28.40 10.81
N TYR A 194 22.18 29.44 11.38
CA TYR A 194 22.47 29.53 12.81
C TYR A 194 21.92 30.83 13.39
N ILE A 195 21.44 30.78 14.63
CA ILE A 195 21.06 31.92 15.44
C ILE A 195 21.90 31.84 16.74
N LYS A 196 22.73 32.84 17.02
CA LYS A 196 23.65 32.84 18.18
C LYS A 196 24.43 31.52 18.33
N GLY A 197 24.85 30.92 17.24
CA GLY A 197 25.62 29.69 17.24
C GLY A 197 24.81 28.38 17.41
N LYS A 198 23.49 28.46 17.63
CA LYS A 198 22.59 27.32 17.65
C LYS A 198 22.04 27.03 16.25
N LYS A 199 22.01 25.77 15.82
CA LYS A 199 21.56 25.38 14.47
C LYS A 199 20.03 25.51 14.37
N LEU A 200 19.55 26.22 13.35
CA LEU A 200 18.13 26.25 13.03
C LEU A 200 17.81 25.09 12.08
N VAL A 201 17.00 24.13 12.51
CA VAL A 201 16.60 22.96 11.74
C VAL A 201 15.18 23.05 11.19
N GLY A 202 14.38 23.95 11.70
CA GLY A 202 13.01 24.20 11.24
C GLY A 202 12.47 25.50 11.77
N TYR A 203 11.35 25.92 11.23
CA TYR A 203 10.62 27.12 11.66
C TYR A 203 9.13 26.90 11.41
N LEU A 204 8.31 27.66 12.13
CA LEU A 204 6.90 27.78 11.78
C LEU A 204 6.58 29.21 11.32
N MET A 205 5.65 29.32 10.39
CA MET A 205 5.15 30.57 9.85
C MET A 205 3.65 30.65 10.11
N VAL A 206 3.19 31.70 10.76
CA VAL A 206 1.78 31.99 11.00
C VAL A 206 1.49 33.45 10.67
N PHE A 207 0.21 33.83 10.69
CA PHE A 207 -0.22 35.18 10.29
C PHE A 207 -0.99 35.86 11.40
N ASP A 208 -0.88 37.17 11.49
CA ASP A 208 -1.66 37.95 12.44
C ASP A 208 -3.18 37.86 12.21
N ASP A 209 -3.59 37.73 10.94
CA ASP A 209 -4.94 37.31 10.54
C ASP A 209 -4.90 35.85 10.11
N ALA A 210 -5.39 34.96 10.97
CA ALA A 210 -5.42 33.49 10.74
C ALA A 210 -6.52 33.06 9.78
N ASN A 211 -7.30 33.96 9.18
CA ASN A 211 -8.39 33.60 8.29
C ASN A 211 -7.87 33.27 6.88
N GLY A 212 -7.76 31.97 6.57
CA GLY A 212 -7.39 31.51 5.23
C GLY A 212 -8.55 31.06 4.34
N TRP A 213 -9.60 30.44 4.89
CA TRP A 213 -10.46 29.58 4.08
C TRP A 213 -11.93 30.01 3.91
N ALA A 214 -12.56 30.66 4.84
CA ALA A 214 -14.00 30.62 4.84
C ALA A 214 -14.73 31.95 5.09
N SER A 215 -14.04 33.01 5.49
CA SER A 215 -14.72 34.25 5.91
C SER A 215 -14.02 35.48 5.32
N LEU A 216 -14.80 36.49 4.95
CA LEU A 216 -14.30 37.80 4.57
C LEU A 216 -13.86 38.63 5.80
N GLU A 217 -14.27 38.21 7.00
CA GLU A 217 -13.93 38.87 8.25
C GLU A 217 -12.58 38.37 8.79
N PRO A 218 -11.74 39.24 9.29
CA PRO A 218 -10.47 38.85 9.93
C PRO A 218 -10.70 37.89 11.11
N VAL A 219 -9.88 36.87 11.20
CA VAL A 219 -9.80 35.97 12.35
C VAL A 219 -8.44 36.22 13.03
N PRO A 220 -8.39 36.71 14.25
CA PRO A 220 -7.12 36.94 14.94
C PRO A 220 -6.32 35.66 15.05
N LEU A 221 -5.01 35.78 15.01
CA LEU A 221 -4.10 34.66 15.33
C LEU A 221 -4.54 33.99 16.63
N ASN A 222 -4.67 32.68 16.62
CA ASN A 222 -5.27 31.89 17.70
C ASN A 222 -4.39 30.70 18.08
N THR A 223 -4.67 30.13 19.23
CA THR A 223 -3.92 29.00 19.79
C THR A 223 -4.05 27.74 18.92
N GLY A 224 -5.19 27.54 18.23
CA GLY A 224 -5.40 26.35 17.38
C GLY A 224 -4.34 26.23 16.31
N VAL A 225 -4.17 27.27 15.49
CA VAL A 225 -3.19 27.28 14.41
C VAL A 225 -1.76 27.18 14.96
N ILE A 226 -1.43 27.95 15.99
CA ILE A 226 -0.07 27.94 16.57
C ILE A 226 0.26 26.55 17.13
N CYS A 227 -0.65 25.96 17.91
CA CYS A 227 -0.42 24.65 18.52
C CYS A 227 -0.33 23.55 17.48
N HIS A 228 -1.12 23.61 16.40
CA HIS A 228 -1.03 22.67 15.28
C HIS A 228 0.38 22.73 14.66
N GLU A 229 0.81 23.91 14.23
CA GLU A 229 2.13 24.09 13.60
C GLU A 229 3.30 23.78 14.55
N MET A 230 3.20 24.17 15.84
CA MET A 230 4.23 23.80 16.82
C MET A 230 4.30 22.30 17.07
N SER A 231 3.21 21.59 16.98
CA SER A 231 3.17 20.14 17.18
C SER A 231 3.99 19.38 16.14
N HIS A 232 4.12 19.89 14.93
CA HIS A 232 5.04 19.33 13.94
C HIS A 232 6.50 19.31 14.42
N SER A 233 6.91 20.27 15.26
CA SER A 233 8.25 20.26 15.87
C SER A 233 8.45 19.13 16.87
N LEU A 234 7.36 18.52 17.37
CA LEU A 234 7.37 17.30 18.17
C LEU A 234 7.41 16.01 17.33
N GLY A 235 7.40 16.14 16.01
CA GLY A 235 7.43 15.02 15.06
C GLY A 235 6.05 14.49 14.66
N THR A 236 4.96 15.22 14.94
CA THR A 236 3.62 14.84 14.48
C THR A 236 3.44 15.14 13.00
N TYR A 237 2.54 14.39 12.37
CA TYR A 237 2.15 14.57 10.98
C TYR A 237 0.71 15.07 10.88
N ASP A 238 0.39 15.73 9.77
CA ASP A 238 -1.00 16.02 9.43
C ASP A 238 -1.80 14.73 9.28
N LEU A 239 -3.02 14.74 9.83
CA LEU A 239 -3.94 13.61 9.78
C LEU A 239 -5.15 13.85 8.86
N TYR A 240 -5.15 14.98 8.13
CA TYR A 240 -6.18 15.31 7.13
C TYR A 240 -5.77 14.87 5.73
N HIS A 241 -6.73 14.84 4.81
CA HIS A 241 -6.49 14.60 3.41
C HIS A 241 -6.19 15.90 2.64
N VAL A 242 -5.28 15.82 1.66
CA VAL A 242 -4.96 16.90 0.72
C VAL A 242 -5.41 16.57 -0.69
N ASN A 243 -5.50 15.28 -1.04
CA ASN A 243 -5.73 14.81 -2.41
C ASN A 243 -7.20 14.51 -2.72
N ASP A 244 -8.07 14.50 -1.72
CA ASP A 244 -9.51 14.29 -1.87
C ASP A 244 -10.29 15.03 -0.76
N ASP A 245 -11.62 14.95 -0.78
CA ASP A 245 -12.50 15.63 0.17
C ASP A 245 -12.85 14.79 1.40
N LEU A 246 -12.22 13.60 1.59
CA LEU A 246 -12.47 12.77 2.76
C LEU A 246 -11.77 13.34 4.00
N ASN A 247 -12.39 13.17 5.14
CA ASN A 247 -11.86 13.65 6.42
C ASN A 247 -11.78 12.50 7.44
N PRO A 248 -10.63 11.78 7.50
CA PRO A 248 -10.51 10.58 8.32
C PRO A 248 -10.60 10.83 9.82
N VAL A 249 -10.17 12.00 10.30
CA VAL A 249 -10.04 12.30 11.73
C VAL A 249 -10.88 13.50 12.17
N GLY A 250 -10.99 14.53 11.33
CA GLY A 250 -11.74 15.74 11.62
C GLY A 250 -11.30 16.45 12.90
N VAL A 251 -12.25 16.99 13.61
CA VAL A 251 -12.01 17.76 14.85
C VAL A 251 -11.57 16.92 16.06
N TRP A 252 -11.33 15.61 15.89
CA TRP A 252 -11.00 14.72 17.00
C TRP A 252 -9.49 14.65 17.33
N ASP A 253 -8.66 15.23 16.49
CA ASP A 253 -7.24 15.43 16.78
C ASP A 253 -6.79 16.81 16.30
N LEU A 254 -5.91 17.49 17.07
CA LEU A 254 -5.34 18.78 16.68
C LEU A 254 -4.66 18.73 15.31
N MET A 255 -4.06 17.58 14.95
CA MET A 255 -3.30 17.42 13.70
C MET A 255 -4.19 17.16 12.49
N SER A 256 -5.52 17.35 12.62
CA SER A 256 -6.48 17.37 11.54
C SER A 256 -7.19 18.72 11.50
N ASP A 257 -8.50 18.81 11.75
CA ASP A 257 -9.23 20.09 11.77
C ASP A 257 -9.06 20.81 13.10
N ASN A 258 -8.14 21.73 13.19
CA ASN A 258 -7.88 22.49 14.42
C ASN A 258 -8.96 23.54 14.70
N LEU A 259 -9.46 23.55 15.93
CA LEU A 259 -10.39 24.57 16.43
C LEU A 259 -9.65 25.85 16.86
N LEU A 260 -10.35 26.98 16.93
CA LEU A 260 -9.78 28.27 17.43
C LEU A 260 -9.22 28.14 18.85
N VAL A 261 -9.94 27.45 19.73
CA VAL A 261 -9.42 26.90 20.98
C VAL A 261 -9.07 25.45 20.65
N PRO A 262 -7.79 25.07 20.61
CA PRO A 262 -7.41 23.77 20.13
C PRO A 262 -8.01 22.64 20.97
N GLN A 263 -8.40 21.58 20.31
CA GLN A 263 -8.73 20.33 21.00
C GLN A 263 -7.45 19.54 21.31
N GLN A 264 -7.56 18.58 22.21
CA GLN A 264 -6.47 17.65 22.53
C GLN A 264 -6.07 16.80 21.32
N MET A 265 -4.81 16.44 21.25
CA MET A 265 -4.36 15.32 20.41
C MET A 265 -4.97 14.02 20.91
N SER A 266 -5.19 13.05 20.04
CA SER A 266 -5.59 11.69 20.41
C SER A 266 -4.56 11.02 21.33
N ALA A 267 -4.99 10.06 22.10
CA ALA A 267 -4.06 9.25 22.93
C ALA A 267 -2.98 8.57 22.07
N TYR A 268 -3.33 8.18 20.83
CA TYR A 268 -2.37 7.62 19.90
C TYR A 268 -1.29 8.62 19.49
N THR A 269 -1.65 9.85 19.13
CA THR A 269 -0.70 10.91 18.77
C THR A 269 0.23 11.22 19.95
N LYS A 270 -0.33 11.35 21.16
CA LYS A 270 0.45 11.56 22.41
C LYS A 270 1.40 10.41 22.71
N TYR A 271 0.99 9.17 22.43
CA TYR A 271 1.82 7.95 22.60
C TYR A 271 2.90 7.85 21.52
N ARG A 272 2.48 7.89 20.25
CA ARG A 272 3.32 7.54 19.10
C ARG A 272 4.37 8.57 18.78
N TYR A 273 4.02 9.85 18.85
CA TYR A 273 4.85 10.95 18.39
C TYR A 273 5.42 11.78 19.54
N CYS A 274 4.59 12.10 20.54
CA CYS A 274 5.01 12.98 21.61
C CYS A 274 5.71 12.24 22.77
N GLY A 275 5.46 10.94 22.95
CA GLY A 275 6.02 10.17 24.07
C GLY A 275 5.48 10.58 25.44
N TRP A 276 4.30 11.23 25.49
CA TRP A 276 3.69 11.67 26.74
C TRP A 276 2.87 10.59 27.43
N ILE A 277 2.42 9.59 26.69
CA ILE A 277 1.82 8.35 27.18
C ILE A 277 2.85 7.23 26.97
N ASP A 278 3.13 6.47 28.03
CA ASP A 278 4.20 5.48 27.99
C ASP A 278 3.75 4.21 27.22
N GLU A 279 2.48 3.83 27.33
CA GLU A 279 1.88 2.73 26.58
C GLU A 279 0.35 2.88 26.44
N ILE A 280 -0.22 2.27 25.42
CA ILE A 280 -1.66 2.03 25.27
C ILE A 280 -1.87 0.54 25.53
N PRO A 281 -2.45 0.15 26.71
CA PRO A 281 -2.62 -1.26 27.06
C PRO A 281 -3.50 -2.00 26.06
N GLU A 282 -3.12 -3.22 25.69
CA GLU A 282 -3.92 -4.07 24.82
C GLU A 282 -4.94 -4.86 25.64
N ILE A 283 -6.18 -4.88 25.18
CA ILE A 283 -7.29 -5.65 25.75
C ILE A 283 -7.79 -6.67 24.72
N SER A 284 -7.92 -7.92 25.16
CA SER A 284 -8.43 -9.04 24.35
C SER A 284 -9.55 -9.80 25.06
N GLU A 285 -9.56 -9.75 26.39
CA GLU A 285 -10.53 -10.50 27.18
C GLU A 285 -11.89 -9.79 27.27
N PRO A 286 -13.01 -10.52 27.11
CA PRO A 286 -14.32 -9.96 27.35
C PRO A 286 -14.46 -9.42 28.78
N GLY A 287 -15.06 -8.25 28.91
CA GLY A 287 -15.22 -7.64 30.22
C GLY A 287 -15.54 -6.16 30.19
N THR A 288 -15.68 -5.56 31.36
CA THR A 288 -15.94 -4.13 31.51
C THR A 288 -14.64 -3.37 31.72
N TYR A 289 -14.40 -2.35 30.91
CA TYR A 289 -13.24 -1.47 30.93
C TYR A 289 -13.67 -0.04 31.25
N VAL A 290 -12.77 0.70 31.88
CA VAL A 290 -13.02 2.08 32.33
C VAL A 290 -11.92 2.99 31.83
N LEU A 291 -12.29 4.15 31.27
CA LEU A 291 -11.37 5.15 30.73
C LEU A 291 -11.45 6.46 31.51
N ASN A 292 -10.29 7.08 31.77
CA ASN A 292 -10.16 8.47 32.10
C ASN A 292 -10.21 9.32 30.81
N PRO A 293 -10.65 10.58 30.86
CA PRO A 293 -10.62 11.44 29.68
C PRO A 293 -9.19 11.79 29.24
N VAL A 294 -8.94 11.83 27.94
CA VAL A 294 -7.63 12.17 27.33
C VAL A 294 -7.16 13.58 27.72
N GLY A 295 -8.10 14.53 27.86
CA GLY A 295 -7.83 15.91 28.29
C GLY A 295 -7.85 16.11 29.82
N GLY A 296 -7.80 15.02 30.60
CA GLY A 296 -7.79 15.09 32.07
C GLY A 296 -6.39 15.18 32.66
N GLU A 297 -6.30 15.23 33.99
CA GLU A 297 -5.03 15.28 34.72
C GLU A 297 -4.27 13.93 34.74
N LYS A 298 -5.00 12.83 34.53
CA LYS A 298 -4.44 11.48 34.60
C LYS A 298 -4.04 11.00 33.20
N LYS A 299 -2.84 10.47 33.09
CA LYS A 299 -2.33 9.86 31.86
C LYS A 299 -2.58 8.34 31.77
N GLU A 300 -2.97 7.71 32.89
CA GLU A 300 -3.24 6.27 32.96
C GLU A 300 -4.66 5.96 32.53
N ASN A 301 -4.85 4.82 31.85
CA ASN A 301 -6.16 4.35 31.40
C ASN A 301 -6.95 5.39 30.58
N VAL A 302 -6.27 6.16 29.74
CA VAL A 302 -6.91 7.12 28.83
C VAL A 302 -7.30 6.50 27.51
N ALA A 303 -6.69 5.35 27.18
CA ALA A 303 -6.98 4.57 25.98
C ALA A 303 -6.68 3.09 26.18
N TYR A 304 -7.34 2.25 25.37
CA TYR A 304 -7.01 0.84 25.21
C TYR A 304 -6.85 0.50 23.72
N LYS A 305 -5.99 -0.48 23.44
CA LYS A 305 -5.79 -1.05 22.11
C LYS A 305 -6.53 -2.38 21.98
N ILE A 306 -7.20 -2.59 20.86
CA ILE A 306 -7.87 -3.83 20.50
C ILE A 306 -7.26 -4.29 19.17
N ARG A 307 -6.71 -5.51 19.16
CA ARG A 307 -6.10 -6.10 17.97
C ARG A 307 -6.80 -7.41 17.61
N PRO A 308 -7.83 -7.35 16.75
CA PRO A 308 -8.38 -8.57 16.20
C PRO A 308 -7.34 -9.29 15.35
N ILE A 309 -7.42 -10.60 15.27
CA ILE A 309 -6.49 -11.38 14.44
C ILE A 309 -6.69 -11.10 12.95
N GLY A 310 -5.64 -11.32 12.16
CA GLY A 310 -5.68 -11.29 10.70
C GLY A 310 -5.31 -9.96 10.06
N SER A 311 -4.79 -9.00 10.83
CA SER A 311 -4.24 -7.75 10.29
C SER A 311 -3.17 -7.17 11.24
N GLU A 312 -2.21 -6.45 10.69
CA GLU A 312 -1.30 -5.61 11.48
C GLU A 312 -2.00 -4.33 11.97
N GLU A 313 -3.09 -3.94 11.33
CA GLU A 313 -3.93 -2.83 11.77
C GLU A 313 -4.60 -3.17 13.11
N TYR A 314 -4.80 -2.16 13.93
CA TYR A 314 -5.46 -2.30 15.22
C TYR A 314 -6.37 -1.11 15.53
N PHE A 315 -7.16 -1.24 16.57
CA PHE A 315 -8.13 -0.24 16.97
C PHE A 315 -7.73 0.33 18.32
N VAL A 316 -7.98 1.62 18.49
CA VAL A 316 -7.80 2.31 19.76
C VAL A 316 -9.14 2.87 20.18
N VAL A 317 -9.44 2.74 21.47
CA VAL A 317 -10.59 3.36 22.11
C VAL A 317 -10.11 4.34 23.16
N GLU A 318 -10.67 5.55 23.15
CA GLU A 318 -10.33 6.60 24.09
C GLU A 318 -11.58 7.36 24.56
N TYR A 319 -11.52 8.04 25.69
CA TYR A 319 -12.62 8.86 26.16
C TYR A 319 -12.31 10.35 25.93
N ARG A 320 -13.18 11.02 25.17
CA ARG A 320 -13.16 12.46 24.94
C ARG A 320 -14.26 13.12 25.75
N ARG A 321 -13.90 14.19 26.47
CA ARG A 321 -14.82 14.90 27.38
C ARG A 321 -14.71 16.39 27.24
N ARG A 322 -15.83 17.03 26.94
CA ARG A 322 -15.91 18.50 26.77
C ARG A 322 -15.78 19.26 28.08
N GLU A 323 -16.35 18.72 29.15
CA GLU A 323 -16.41 19.33 30.48
C GLU A 323 -15.14 19.06 31.26
N GLY A 324 -14.58 20.10 31.90
CA GLY A 324 -13.42 19.97 32.77
C GLY A 324 -12.06 20.10 32.06
N SER A 325 -12.04 20.32 30.74
CA SER A 325 -10.86 20.71 29.99
C SER A 325 -11.14 21.95 29.15
N THR A 326 -10.22 22.87 29.11
CA THR A 326 -10.30 24.05 28.22
C THR A 326 -10.21 23.58 26.77
N PHE A 327 -9.31 22.66 26.52
CA PHE A 327 -8.88 22.23 25.19
C PHE A 327 -9.71 21.08 24.57
N ASP A 328 -10.80 20.64 25.16
CA ASP A 328 -11.80 19.76 24.51
C ASP A 328 -13.20 20.36 24.56
N SER A 329 -13.33 21.57 25.13
CA SER A 329 -14.65 22.21 25.31
C SER A 329 -15.39 22.49 23.99
N GLY A 330 -14.63 22.67 22.90
CA GLY A 330 -15.15 22.93 21.56
C GLY A 330 -15.53 21.67 20.75
N LEU A 331 -15.29 20.47 21.26
CA LEU A 331 -15.68 19.24 20.57
C LEU A 331 -17.20 19.15 20.34
N PRO A 332 -17.66 18.48 19.27
CA PRO A 332 -19.10 18.37 19.00
C PRO A 332 -19.86 17.56 20.07
N GLU A 333 -19.27 16.48 20.57
CA GLU A 333 -19.87 15.59 21.57
C GLU A 333 -18.82 15.11 22.58
N SER A 334 -19.28 14.63 23.76
CA SER A 334 -18.46 13.81 24.69
C SER A 334 -18.79 12.34 24.48
N GLY A 335 -17.81 11.43 24.66
CA GLY A 335 -18.05 9.99 24.57
C GLY A 335 -16.80 9.18 24.28
N LEU A 336 -17.00 7.89 24.12
CA LEU A 336 -15.99 6.95 23.63
C LEU A 336 -15.72 7.24 22.16
N LEU A 337 -14.47 7.48 21.82
CA LEU A 337 -14.02 7.55 20.44
C LEU A 337 -13.37 6.21 20.07
N VAL A 338 -13.65 5.70 18.88
CA VAL A 338 -13.04 4.48 18.34
C VAL A 338 -12.37 4.83 17.03
N TYR A 339 -11.10 4.47 16.87
CA TYR A 339 -10.38 4.71 15.63
C TYR A 339 -9.44 3.55 15.28
N ARG A 340 -9.24 3.36 13.99
CA ARG A 340 -8.31 2.40 13.43
C ARG A 340 -6.93 3.03 13.29
N ILE A 341 -5.89 2.23 13.55
CA ILE A 341 -4.49 2.56 13.27
C ILE A 341 -3.97 1.60 12.21
N ASN A 342 -3.44 2.16 11.14
CA ASN A 342 -2.69 1.41 10.13
C ASN A 342 -1.19 1.73 10.28
N PRO A 343 -0.37 0.83 10.87
CA PRO A 343 1.03 1.11 11.15
C PRO A 343 1.93 1.15 9.90
N ALA A 344 1.42 0.75 8.75
CA ALA A 344 2.15 0.81 7.48
C ALA A 344 2.24 2.23 6.92
N TYR A 345 1.42 3.17 7.43
CA TYR A 345 1.35 4.55 6.96
C TYR A 345 1.69 5.54 8.07
N THR A 346 1.99 6.76 7.66
CA THR A 346 2.34 7.86 8.54
C THR A 346 1.56 9.10 8.10
N GLY A 347 0.73 9.62 8.99
CA GLY A 347 -0.13 10.77 8.70
C GLY A 347 -1.38 10.42 7.90
N GLY A 348 -2.05 11.45 7.36
CA GLY A 348 -3.13 11.33 6.39
C GLY A 348 -2.58 11.06 4.97
N ASN A 349 -3.42 11.21 3.96
CA ASN A 349 -3.01 11.03 2.57
C ASN A 349 -2.19 12.20 1.98
N VAL A 350 -1.56 12.99 2.82
CA VAL A 350 -0.64 14.04 2.39
C VAL A 350 0.51 13.39 1.62
N ASN A 351 0.50 13.60 0.32
CA ASN A 351 1.41 12.91 -0.54
C ASN A 351 2.31 13.87 -1.32
N TYR A 352 3.56 13.92 -0.90
CA TYR A 352 4.58 14.70 -1.59
C TYR A 352 5.14 14.00 -2.85
N ASN A 353 4.75 12.72 -3.10
CA ASN A 353 5.31 11.91 -4.18
C ASN A 353 4.26 11.36 -5.16
N GLY A 354 3.04 11.87 -5.17
CA GLY A 354 1.98 11.45 -6.11
C GLY A 354 1.38 10.04 -5.87
N THR A 355 1.69 9.32 -4.78
CA THR A 355 1.07 8.04 -4.47
C THR A 355 -0.05 8.21 -3.45
N THR A 356 -1.26 7.75 -3.74
CA THR A 356 -2.35 7.71 -2.76
C THR A 356 -1.93 6.86 -1.58
N ARG A 357 -1.93 7.45 -0.39
CA ARG A 357 -1.70 6.73 0.86
C ARG A 357 -3.02 6.45 1.53
N LEU A 358 -3.10 5.33 2.23
CA LEU A 358 -4.15 5.08 3.18
C LEU A 358 -3.83 5.82 4.49
N ASP A 359 -4.86 6.08 5.29
CA ASP A 359 -4.72 6.82 6.53
C ASP A 359 -4.00 6.01 7.61
N GLU A 360 -3.08 6.66 8.33
CA GLU A 360 -2.55 6.12 9.58
C GLU A 360 -3.66 6.01 10.65
N VAL A 361 -4.51 7.02 10.74
CA VAL A 361 -5.60 7.12 11.73
C VAL A 361 -6.93 7.34 11.02
N TYR A 362 -7.94 6.52 11.36
CA TYR A 362 -9.32 6.68 10.88
C TYR A 362 -10.30 6.60 12.04
N VAL A 363 -11.06 7.66 12.27
CA VAL A 363 -12.07 7.75 13.33
C VAL A 363 -13.41 7.20 12.83
N PHE A 364 -13.97 6.20 13.53
CA PHE A 364 -15.24 5.59 13.16
C PHE A 364 -16.44 6.48 13.51
N ARG A 365 -17.40 6.56 12.60
CA ARG A 365 -18.58 7.44 12.67
C ARG A 365 -19.76 6.89 11.89
N PRO A 366 -20.99 7.33 12.17
CA PRO A 366 -22.16 6.93 11.38
C PRO A 366 -22.01 7.28 9.90
N GLY A 367 -22.25 6.31 9.01
CA GLY A 367 -22.18 6.45 7.58
C GLY A 367 -20.78 6.53 6.99
N GLY A 368 -19.72 6.46 7.82
CA GLY A 368 -18.34 6.44 7.36
C GLY A 368 -17.94 5.07 6.76
N THR A 369 -17.20 5.09 5.65
CA THR A 369 -16.62 3.92 4.97
C THR A 369 -15.22 4.29 4.46
N THR A 370 -14.57 3.41 3.72
CA THR A 370 -13.30 3.71 3.03
C THR A 370 -13.44 4.76 1.92
N THR A 371 -14.67 5.05 1.46
CA THR A 371 -14.95 5.96 0.33
C THR A 371 -16.03 7.01 0.64
N ALA A 372 -16.63 6.95 1.82
CA ALA A 372 -17.66 7.89 2.24
C ALA A 372 -17.31 8.50 3.58
N ASP A 373 -17.36 9.81 3.66
CA ASP A 373 -16.95 10.55 4.85
C ASP A 373 -17.86 10.29 6.06
N GLY A 374 -19.15 10.13 5.85
CA GLY A 374 -20.12 9.95 6.93
C GLY A 374 -20.30 11.24 7.76
N ASN A 375 -20.61 11.10 9.04
CA ASN A 375 -20.81 12.23 9.94
C ASN A 375 -19.75 12.21 11.07
N ILE A 376 -18.62 12.86 10.83
CA ILE A 376 -17.47 12.90 11.75
C ILE A 376 -17.80 13.62 13.08
N GLU A 377 -18.72 14.58 13.09
CA GLU A 377 -19.15 15.26 14.32
C GLU A 377 -19.90 14.32 15.27
N LYS A 378 -20.43 13.20 14.76
CA LYS A 378 -21.12 12.16 15.53
C LYS A 378 -20.27 10.92 15.80
N ALA A 379 -18.98 11.07 15.89
CA ALA A 379 -18.08 9.94 16.11
C ALA A 379 -18.03 9.44 17.57
N ALA A 380 -18.48 10.23 18.53
CA ALA A 380 -18.47 9.83 19.93
C ALA A 380 -19.66 8.93 20.30
N PHE A 381 -19.41 7.88 21.09
CA PHE A 381 -20.38 6.91 21.56
C PHE A 381 -20.61 7.13 23.06
N SER A 382 -21.87 7.29 23.47
CA SER A 382 -22.29 7.45 24.87
C SER A 382 -23.80 7.27 25.00
N GLU A 383 -24.30 7.20 26.24
CA GLU A 383 -25.76 7.27 26.50
C GLU A 383 -26.36 8.59 26.00
N GLU A 384 -25.65 9.71 26.18
CA GLU A 384 -26.09 11.04 25.75
C GLU A 384 -26.22 11.14 24.23
N SER A 385 -25.30 10.52 23.49
CA SER A 385 -25.35 10.47 22.03
C SER A 385 -26.38 9.46 21.50
N GLY A 386 -26.95 8.60 22.38
CA GLY A 386 -27.85 7.50 22.03
C GLY A 386 -27.12 6.35 21.29
N ARG A 387 -25.82 6.35 21.22
CA ARG A 387 -24.98 5.32 20.59
C ARG A 387 -24.17 4.60 21.68
N THR A 388 -24.77 3.51 22.22
CA THR A 388 -24.19 2.74 23.32
C THR A 388 -23.52 1.44 22.90
N ALA A 389 -23.33 1.24 21.58
CA ALA A 389 -22.68 0.07 21.02
C ALA A 389 -21.90 0.43 19.74
N PHE A 390 -20.84 -0.35 19.48
CA PHE A 390 -20.00 -0.29 18.30
C PHE A 390 -19.62 -1.72 17.86
N GLY A 391 -19.64 -2.02 16.56
CA GLY A 391 -19.36 -3.37 16.05
C GLY A 391 -20.53 -4.34 16.27
N GLY A 392 -20.35 -5.61 15.96
CA GLY A 392 -21.41 -6.61 16.06
C GLY A 392 -22.64 -6.23 15.22
N ASP A 393 -23.80 -6.12 15.91
CA ASP A 393 -25.07 -5.70 15.27
C ASP A 393 -25.31 -4.19 15.30
N ALA A 394 -24.37 -3.40 15.85
CA ALA A 394 -24.48 -1.95 15.88
C ALA A 394 -24.44 -1.33 14.46
N GLU A 395 -24.95 -0.09 14.34
CA GLU A 395 -24.94 0.68 13.10
C GLU A 395 -23.51 0.90 12.57
N VAL A 396 -22.59 1.31 13.45
CA VAL A 396 -21.18 1.55 13.11
C VAL A 396 -20.37 0.29 13.38
N LYS A 397 -19.70 -0.19 12.35
CA LYS A 397 -18.89 -1.43 12.41
C LYS A 397 -17.42 -1.13 12.20
N PRO A 398 -16.52 -1.86 12.89
CA PRO A 398 -15.09 -1.77 12.62
C PRO A 398 -14.75 -2.38 11.26
N PHE A 399 -13.86 -1.71 10.52
CA PHE A 399 -13.31 -2.23 9.27
C PHE A 399 -11.82 -1.88 9.16
N TYR A 400 -11.08 -2.72 8.44
CA TYR A 400 -9.69 -2.46 8.06
C TYR A 400 -9.62 -1.50 6.87
N SER A 401 -8.43 -1.00 6.53
CA SER A 401 -8.24 -0.06 5.42
C SER A 401 -8.60 -0.65 4.04
N ASP A 402 -8.60 -1.97 3.91
CA ASP A 402 -9.10 -2.68 2.72
C ASP A 402 -10.64 -2.83 2.68
N GLY A 403 -11.35 -2.31 3.66
CA GLY A 403 -12.81 -2.39 3.79
C GLY A 403 -13.33 -3.68 4.43
N THR A 404 -12.48 -4.66 4.71
CA THR A 404 -12.92 -5.89 5.39
C THR A 404 -13.31 -5.61 6.84
N VAL A 405 -14.39 -6.30 7.32
CA VAL A 405 -14.93 -6.08 8.66
C VAL A 405 -14.04 -6.75 9.71
N ALA A 406 -13.58 -5.97 10.69
CA ALA A 406 -12.90 -6.49 11.86
C ALA A 406 -13.89 -7.08 12.87
N ARG A 407 -13.49 -8.13 13.59
CA ARG A 407 -14.38 -8.84 14.49
C ARG A 407 -14.12 -8.47 15.95
N PHE A 408 -14.79 -7.43 16.43
CA PHE A 408 -14.98 -7.12 17.83
C PHE A 408 -16.23 -6.26 18.00
N ALA A 409 -16.75 -6.23 19.23
CA ALA A 409 -17.87 -5.35 19.56
C ALA A 409 -17.68 -4.73 20.93
N LEU A 410 -18.13 -3.49 21.06
CA LEU A 410 -18.23 -2.77 22.31
C LEU A 410 -19.72 -2.54 22.60
N THR A 411 -20.11 -2.81 23.83
CA THR A 411 -21.51 -2.62 24.28
C THR A 411 -21.56 -1.93 25.62
N HIS A 412 -22.76 -1.59 26.07
CA HIS A 412 -22.96 -0.93 27.38
C HIS A 412 -22.03 0.27 27.58
N ILE A 413 -21.82 1.06 26.51
CA ILE A 413 -21.06 2.31 26.61
C ILE A 413 -21.87 3.25 27.47
N SER A 414 -21.29 3.68 28.60
CA SER A 414 -21.95 4.43 29.63
C SER A 414 -22.19 5.90 29.28
N SER A 415 -22.91 6.60 30.17
CA SER A 415 -22.93 8.06 30.18
C SER A 415 -21.56 8.67 30.44
N CYS A 416 -21.38 9.94 30.00
CA CYS A 416 -20.17 10.73 30.18
C CYS A 416 -20.10 11.26 31.63
N GLY A 417 -19.07 10.84 32.37
CA GLY A 417 -18.83 11.26 33.74
C GLY A 417 -17.34 11.65 33.95
N GLU A 418 -16.86 11.53 35.19
CA GLU A 418 -15.42 11.62 35.46
C GLU A 418 -14.63 10.52 34.75
N THR A 419 -15.28 9.39 34.51
CA THR A 419 -14.79 8.28 33.70
C THR A 419 -15.92 7.81 32.78
N LEU A 420 -15.56 7.04 31.78
CA LEU A 420 -16.50 6.35 30.89
C LEU A 420 -16.19 4.85 30.92
N SER A 421 -17.23 4.00 30.94
CA SER A 421 -17.06 2.55 30.88
C SER A 421 -17.71 1.97 29.63
N PHE A 422 -17.20 0.80 29.21
CA PHE A 422 -17.75 0.01 28.11
C PHE A 422 -17.43 -1.48 28.34
N ASN A 423 -18.18 -2.36 27.67
CA ASN A 423 -17.87 -3.79 27.64
C ASN A 423 -17.22 -4.14 26.31
N LEU A 424 -16.14 -4.93 26.36
CA LEU A 424 -15.63 -5.67 25.21
C LEU A 424 -16.35 -7.03 25.16
N GLU A 425 -17.02 -7.31 24.03
CA GLU A 425 -17.81 -8.52 23.84
C GLU A 425 -17.00 -9.65 23.20
N ASN A 426 -17.33 -10.88 23.56
CA ASN A 426 -16.84 -12.06 22.89
C ASN A 426 -17.66 -12.35 21.63
N LEU A 427 -17.08 -12.18 20.44
CA LEU A 427 -17.71 -12.51 19.15
C LEU A 427 -17.41 -13.93 18.66
N GLY A 428 -16.93 -14.78 19.52
CA GLY A 428 -16.49 -16.14 19.19
C GLY A 428 -15.08 -16.16 18.59
N HIS A 429 -14.56 -17.34 18.46
CA HIS A 429 -13.21 -17.59 17.99
C HIS A 429 -13.10 -17.60 16.47
N GLN A 430 -11.89 -17.46 15.93
CA GLN A 430 -11.61 -17.56 14.50
C GLN A 430 -10.28 -18.25 14.20
N ILE A 431 -10.22 -18.87 13.01
CA ILE A 431 -9.00 -19.38 12.39
C ILE A 431 -8.93 -18.77 11.00
N LYS A 432 -7.90 -17.98 10.73
CA LYS A 432 -7.65 -17.34 9.44
C LYS A 432 -6.43 -17.97 8.78
N LEU A 433 -6.53 -18.21 7.48
CA LEU A 433 -5.42 -18.67 6.64
C LEU A 433 -4.96 -17.50 5.75
N SER A 434 -3.67 -17.44 5.46
CA SER A 434 -3.15 -16.46 4.49
C SER A 434 -3.65 -16.70 3.07
N GLU A 435 -4.05 -17.94 2.77
CA GLU A 435 -4.58 -18.35 1.46
C GLU A 435 -5.76 -19.32 1.65
N GLU A 436 -6.81 -19.20 0.86
CA GLU A 436 -7.94 -20.13 0.86
C GLU A 436 -7.75 -21.28 -0.12
N ALA A 437 -6.92 -21.08 -1.15
CA ALA A 437 -6.55 -22.08 -2.12
C ALA A 437 -5.08 -21.95 -2.51
N VAL A 438 -4.41 -23.08 -2.70
CA VAL A 438 -3.01 -23.15 -3.12
C VAL A 438 -2.80 -24.23 -4.17
N THR A 439 -1.78 -24.06 -5.00
CA THR A 439 -1.40 -25.03 -6.04
C THR A 439 0.06 -25.43 -5.88
N LEU A 440 0.30 -26.73 -5.84
CA LEU A 440 1.61 -27.37 -5.80
C LEU A 440 1.93 -28.01 -7.16
N GLY A 441 3.20 -28.11 -7.49
CA GLY A 441 3.67 -28.79 -8.71
C GLY A 441 3.37 -30.29 -8.72
N GLY A 442 3.45 -30.89 -9.90
CA GLY A 442 3.10 -32.31 -10.13
C GLY A 442 4.09 -33.32 -9.54
N VAL A 443 5.29 -32.90 -9.16
CA VAL A 443 6.38 -33.75 -8.66
C VAL A 443 6.29 -34.00 -7.15
N ALA A 444 6.95 -35.05 -6.66
CA ALA A 444 7.10 -35.30 -5.23
C ALA A 444 8.16 -34.37 -4.63
N GLY A 445 7.94 -33.88 -3.40
CA GLY A 445 8.86 -33.02 -2.67
C GLY A 445 8.66 -31.53 -2.90
N ASP A 446 7.68 -31.14 -3.69
CA ASP A 446 7.32 -29.74 -3.88
C ASP A 446 6.71 -29.15 -2.61
N LYS A 447 7.07 -27.91 -2.25
CA LYS A 447 6.73 -27.29 -0.98
C LYS A 447 6.18 -25.89 -1.15
N LEU A 448 5.24 -25.54 -0.24
CA LEU A 448 4.66 -24.23 -0.13
C LEU A 448 4.40 -23.90 1.33
N GLU A 449 4.73 -22.67 1.75
CA GLU A 449 4.47 -22.18 3.09
C GLU A 449 3.27 -21.22 3.09
N LEU A 450 2.44 -21.32 4.13
CA LEU A 450 1.36 -20.40 4.41
C LEU A 450 1.25 -20.13 5.91
N SER A 451 0.60 -19.03 6.31
CA SER A 451 0.38 -18.73 7.72
C SER A 451 -1.05 -19.08 8.15
N VAL A 452 -1.13 -19.62 9.36
CA VAL A 452 -2.36 -19.82 10.12
C VAL A 452 -2.36 -18.83 11.28
N GLU A 453 -3.38 -18.01 11.39
CA GLU A 453 -3.55 -17.07 12.48
C GLU A 453 -4.86 -17.37 13.21
N ALA A 454 -4.80 -17.68 14.49
CA ALA A 454 -5.94 -18.14 15.27
C ALA A 454 -5.89 -17.56 16.69
N ASP A 455 -7.05 -17.29 17.28
CA ASP A 455 -7.18 -16.92 18.69
C ASP A 455 -7.48 -18.12 19.60
N VAL A 456 -7.44 -19.33 19.04
CA VAL A 456 -7.61 -20.62 19.72
C VAL A 456 -6.64 -21.65 19.18
N ASP A 457 -6.45 -22.72 19.94
CA ASP A 457 -5.75 -23.90 19.46
C ASP A 457 -6.50 -24.51 18.28
N TRP A 458 -5.72 -25.01 17.31
CA TRP A 458 -6.27 -25.60 16.09
C TRP A 458 -5.60 -26.91 15.71
N THR A 459 -6.34 -27.73 14.94
CA THR A 459 -5.86 -28.98 14.34
C THR A 459 -6.32 -29.08 12.90
N VAL A 460 -5.56 -29.84 12.08
CA VAL A 460 -5.87 -30.06 10.66
C VAL A 460 -6.34 -31.48 10.42
N SER A 461 -7.34 -31.66 9.60
CA SER A 461 -7.84 -32.93 9.11
C SER A 461 -8.07 -32.88 7.58
N GLY A 462 -8.27 -34.03 6.94
CA GLY A 462 -8.51 -34.13 5.52
C GLY A 462 -7.26 -34.30 4.66
N LEU A 463 -6.10 -34.55 5.27
CA LEU A 463 -4.84 -34.80 4.53
C LEU A 463 -4.92 -36.10 3.76
N PRO A 464 -4.76 -36.09 2.41
CA PRO A 464 -4.64 -37.31 1.60
C PRO A 464 -3.22 -37.89 1.69
N ASP A 465 -3.07 -39.15 1.23
CA ASP A 465 -1.78 -39.84 1.29
C ASP A 465 -0.66 -39.18 0.44
N TRP A 466 -1.01 -38.31 -0.48
CA TRP A 466 -0.07 -37.64 -1.37
C TRP A 466 0.43 -36.28 -0.83
N LEU A 467 -0.16 -35.78 0.27
CA LEU A 467 0.11 -34.45 0.80
C LEU A 467 0.47 -34.53 2.27
N LYS A 468 1.48 -33.77 2.66
CA LYS A 468 1.88 -33.56 4.05
C LYS A 468 1.72 -32.08 4.39
N LEU A 469 1.27 -31.80 5.59
CA LEU A 469 1.28 -30.48 6.20
C LEU A 469 1.98 -30.56 7.57
N ALA A 470 2.83 -29.60 7.87
CA ALA A 470 3.55 -29.55 9.13
C ALA A 470 3.75 -28.10 9.59
N PRO A 471 3.42 -27.77 10.87
CA PRO A 471 2.73 -28.63 11.85
C PRO A 471 1.26 -28.88 11.50
N GLN A 472 0.65 -29.96 12.01
CA GLN A 472 -0.77 -30.30 11.84
C GLN A 472 -1.66 -29.78 12.97
N GLN A 473 -1.08 -29.07 13.92
CA GLN A 473 -1.75 -28.41 15.03
C GLN A 473 -0.92 -27.22 15.49
N GLY A 474 -1.56 -26.23 16.09
CA GLY A 474 -0.92 -25.06 16.68
C GLY A 474 -1.71 -24.50 17.84
N GLU A 475 -1.06 -23.70 18.64
CA GLU A 475 -1.67 -22.90 19.71
C GLU A 475 -2.21 -21.58 19.14
N ALA A 476 -2.98 -20.84 19.95
CA ALA A 476 -3.40 -19.48 19.62
C ALA A 476 -2.19 -18.59 19.25
N GLY A 477 -2.32 -17.78 18.19
CA GLY A 477 -1.27 -16.96 17.64
C GLY A 477 -1.06 -17.21 16.14
N LYS A 478 0.07 -16.72 15.61
CA LYS A 478 0.47 -16.88 14.20
C LYS A 478 1.45 -18.05 14.07
N THR A 479 1.12 -19.02 13.23
CA THR A 479 1.94 -20.20 12.96
C THR A 479 2.15 -20.34 11.45
N THR A 480 3.39 -20.50 11.03
CA THR A 480 3.71 -20.92 9.65
C THR A 480 3.57 -22.43 9.51
N VAL A 481 2.84 -22.87 8.49
CA VAL A 481 2.70 -24.27 8.11
C VAL A 481 3.28 -24.50 6.72
N THR A 482 3.94 -25.67 6.53
CA THR A 482 4.50 -26.06 5.24
C THR A 482 3.70 -27.21 4.67
N LEU A 483 3.21 -27.06 3.45
CA LEU A 483 2.68 -28.13 2.60
C LEU A 483 3.83 -28.77 1.83
N GLU A 484 3.79 -30.11 1.65
CA GLU A 484 4.78 -30.86 0.90
C GLU A 484 4.08 -32.00 0.13
N THR A 485 4.30 -32.09 -1.17
CA THR A 485 3.81 -33.22 -1.99
C THR A 485 4.65 -34.45 -1.70
N LEU A 486 4.00 -35.57 -1.32
CA LEU A 486 4.69 -36.83 -1.00
C LEU A 486 4.84 -37.74 -2.21
N THR A 487 3.94 -37.64 -3.18
CA THR A 487 3.94 -38.44 -4.40
C THR A 487 3.66 -37.59 -5.61
N GLU A 488 4.21 -37.99 -6.74
CA GLU A 488 3.91 -37.39 -8.02
C GLU A 488 2.44 -37.56 -8.42
N ASN A 489 1.93 -36.63 -9.16
CA ASN A 489 0.66 -36.78 -9.84
C ASN A 489 0.88 -37.30 -11.28
N ALA A 490 1.03 -38.61 -11.44
CA ALA A 490 1.20 -39.26 -12.72
C ALA A 490 -0.11 -39.39 -13.54
N THR A 491 -1.16 -38.63 -13.17
CA THR A 491 -2.44 -38.62 -13.94
C THR A 491 -2.49 -37.35 -14.80
N ALA A 492 -3.29 -37.39 -15.87
CA ALA A 492 -3.47 -36.23 -16.76
C ALA A 492 -4.33 -35.11 -16.15
N GLN A 493 -4.75 -35.22 -14.90
CA GLN A 493 -5.64 -34.26 -14.25
C GLN A 493 -5.03 -33.77 -12.95
N THR A 494 -5.23 -32.46 -12.65
CA THR A 494 -4.95 -31.91 -11.34
C THR A 494 -5.77 -32.62 -10.28
N ARG A 495 -5.14 -33.06 -9.19
CA ARG A 495 -5.84 -33.61 -8.03
C ARG A 495 -6.03 -32.58 -6.93
N LYS A 496 -7.16 -32.70 -6.23
CA LYS A 496 -7.62 -31.72 -5.23
C LYS A 496 -7.72 -32.37 -3.84
N ALA A 497 -7.40 -31.61 -2.81
CA ALA A 497 -7.69 -31.92 -1.42
C ALA A 497 -8.30 -30.71 -0.72
N GLU A 498 -9.18 -30.98 0.26
CA GLU A 498 -9.71 -29.95 1.15
C GLU A 498 -9.27 -30.24 2.58
N LEU A 499 -8.44 -29.37 3.12
CA LEU A 499 -7.94 -29.47 4.48
C LEU A 499 -8.79 -28.64 5.41
N ALA A 500 -9.31 -29.25 6.47
CA ALA A 500 -10.12 -28.58 7.46
C ALA A 500 -9.30 -28.23 8.70
N PHE A 501 -9.13 -26.93 8.95
CA PHE A 501 -8.58 -26.39 10.17
C PHE A 501 -9.75 -26.19 11.16
N THR A 502 -9.69 -26.85 12.31
CA THR A 502 -10.77 -26.89 13.31
C THR A 502 -10.23 -26.62 14.69
N SER A 503 -11.04 -26.00 15.56
CA SER A 503 -10.67 -25.85 16.96
C SER A 503 -11.13 -27.04 17.81
N PRO A 504 -10.26 -27.60 18.67
CA PRO A 504 -10.67 -28.59 19.65
C PRO A 504 -11.66 -28.06 20.71
N SER A 505 -11.64 -26.77 21.00
CA SER A 505 -12.50 -26.09 21.96
C SER A 505 -13.84 -25.61 21.40
N ASP A 506 -13.93 -25.44 20.06
CA ASP A 506 -15.17 -25.04 19.36
C ASP A 506 -15.37 -25.89 18.09
N ALA A 507 -16.19 -26.92 18.19
CA ALA A 507 -16.46 -27.87 17.10
C ALA A 507 -17.17 -27.20 15.88
N GLY A 508 -17.76 -26.03 16.07
CA GLY A 508 -18.38 -25.25 15.00
C GLY A 508 -17.39 -24.41 14.18
N LEU A 509 -16.22 -24.15 14.76
CA LEU A 509 -15.19 -23.34 14.11
C LEU A 509 -14.38 -24.16 13.12
N LYS A 510 -14.53 -23.83 11.84
CA LYS A 510 -13.89 -24.56 10.75
C LYS A 510 -13.51 -23.61 9.62
N THR A 511 -12.26 -23.67 9.17
CA THR A 511 -11.76 -22.99 7.97
C THR A 511 -11.19 -24.03 7.00
N ILE A 512 -11.45 -23.87 5.70
CA ILE A 512 -11.05 -24.82 4.66
C ILE A 512 -9.93 -24.24 3.83
N LEU A 513 -8.86 -25.02 3.63
CA LEU A 513 -7.83 -24.78 2.64
C LEU A 513 -8.02 -25.76 1.48
N THR A 514 -8.17 -25.24 0.27
CA THR A 514 -8.17 -26.05 -0.95
C THR A 514 -6.75 -26.20 -1.47
N VAL A 515 -6.28 -27.43 -1.63
CA VAL A 515 -4.94 -27.72 -2.16
C VAL A 515 -5.06 -28.45 -3.48
N HIS A 516 -4.44 -27.90 -4.51
CA HIS A 516 -4.32 -28.52 -5.82
C HIS A 516 -2.90 -29.07 -6.00
N GLN A 517 -2.78 -30.28 -6.59
CA GLN A 517 -1.50 -30.74 -7.14
C GLN A 517 -1.66 -31.01 -8.63
N GLN A 518 -0.80 -30.38 -9.42
CA GLN A 518 -0.82 -30.46 -10.87
C GLN A 518 -0.54 -31.87 -11.39
N SER A 519 -0.84 -32.06 -12.67
CA SER A 519 -0.40 -33.22 -13.45
C SER A 519 1.11 -33.17 -13.69
N ASN A 520 1.76 -34.34 -13.68
CA ASN A 520 3.16 -34.51 -14.09
C ASN A 520 3.25 -35.30 -15.40
N VAL A 521 2.23 -35.29 -16.25
CA VAL A 521 2.18 -36.01 -17.52
C VAL A 521 2.71 -35.12 -18.63
N ILE A 522 3.69 -35.63 -19.40
CA ILE A 522 4.27 -34.95 -20.55
C ILE A 522 3.29 -35.07 -21.74
N LEU A 523 3.06 -33.95 -22.43
CA LEU A 523 2.29 -33.90 -23.68
C LEU A 523 3.16 -34.38 -24.86
N PRO A 524 2.57 -34.85 -25.95
CA PRO A 524 3.32 -35.21 -27.16
C PRO A 524 3.92 -33.93 -27.82
N PRO A 525 5.05 -34.07 -28.55
CA PRO A 525 5.59 -33.00 -29.39
C PRO A 525 4.58 -32.53 -30.44
N SER A 526 4.69 -31.24 -30.84
CA SER A 526 3.80 -30.61 -31.82
C SER A 526 4.58 -30.02 -33.00
N GLY A 527 3.88 -29.65 -34.07
CA GLY A 527 4.46 -28.97 -35.22
C GLY A 527 5.54 -29.75 -35.95
N LEU A 528 5.42 -31.11 -35.97
CA LEU A 528 6.38 -31.96 -36.69
C LEU A 528 6.38 -31.63 -38.18
N SER A 529 7.56 -31.33 -38.71
CA SER A 529 7.80 -31.11 -40.13
C SER A 529 8.88 -32.03 -40.66
N ALA A 530 8.78 -32.39 -41.97
CA ALA A 530 9.75 -33.20 -42.64
C ALA A 530 10.14 -32.55 -43.97
N ARG A 531 11.43 -32.49 -44.27
CA ARG A 531 11.94 -31.97 -45.55
C ARG A 531 13.06 -32.84 -46.11
N VAL A 532 13.15 -32.98 -47.45
CA VAL A 532 14.29 -33.62 -48.09
C VAL A 532 15.46 -32.62 -48.14
N THR A 533 16.65 -33.08 -47.77
CA THR A 533 17.88 -32.32 -47.86
C THR A 533 18.58 -32.50 -49.21
N GLU A 534 19.49 -31.63 -49.56
CA GLU A 534 20.22 -31.72 -50.84
C GLU A 534 21.01 -33.01 -51.03
N ASP A 535 21.38 -33.69 -49.96
CA ASP A 535 22.11 -34.96 -49.95
C ASP A 535 21.17 -36.16 -49.89
N GLY A 536 19.85 -35.92 -50.05
CA GLY A 536 18.85 -36.99 -50.19
C GLY A 536 18.40 -37.63 -48.86
N LYS A 537 18.65 -36.99 -47.74
CA LYS A 537 18.17 -37.39 -46.43
C LYS A 537 16.86 -36.68 -46.11
N VAL A 538 16.20 -37.07 -45.03
CA VAL A 538 15.03 -36.34 -44.53
C VAL A 538 15.35 -35.75 -43.19
N GLU A 539 15.27 -34.44 -43.11
CA GLU A 539 15.40 -33.71 -41.87
C GLU A 539 14.01 -33.50 -41.26
N LEU A 540 13.89 -33.85 -40.00
CA LEU A 540 12.70 -33.67 -39.16
C LEU A 540 12.95 -32.56 -38.15
N ALA A 541 11.93 -31.74 -37.89
CA ALA A 541 11.99 -30.74 -36.82
C ALA A 541 10.59 -30.62 -36.17
N TRP A 542 10.54 -30.42 -34.88
CA TRP A 542 9.32 -30.29 -34.12
C TRP A 542 9.47 -29.28 -32.98
N THR A 543 8.35 -28.91 -32.38
CA THR A 543 8.30 -28.11 -31.15
C THR A 543 8.24 -29.07 -29.97
N ALA A 544 9.09 -28.81 -28.97
CA ALA A 544 9.06 -29.53 -27.70
C ALA A 544 7.66 -29.45 -27.09
N PRO A 545 7.20 -30.54 -26.42
CA PRO A 545 5.94 -30.46 -25.69
C PRO A 545 6.01 -29.33 -24.66
N GLN A 546 4.92 -28.61 -24.52
CA GLN A 546 4.74 -27.69 -23.44
C GLN A 546 4.67 -28.49 -22.15
N GLU A 547 5.62 -28.29 -21.25
CA GLU A 547 5.70 -29.08 -20.02
C GLU A 547 4.68 -28.54 -19.03
N GLY A 548 3.74 -29.36 -18.59
CA GLY A 548 2.80 -29.10 -17.51
C GLY A 548 1.38 -28.68 -17.94
N THR A 549 0.44 -28.88 -17.04
CA THR A 549 -0.85 -28.18 -17.04
C THR A 549 -0.64 -26.78 -16.46
N PRO A 550 -1.42 -25.77 -16.89
CA PRO A 550 -1.30 -24.46 -16.29
C PRO A 550 -1.54 -24.51 -14.76
N VAL A 551 -0.67 -23.88 -13.99
CA VAL A 551 -0.83 -23.65 -12.54
C VAL A 551 -1.98 -22.70 -12.27
N LEU A 552 -2.22 -21.79 -13.22
CA LEU A 552 -3.35 -20.89 -13.26
C LEU A 552 -3.85 -20.83 -14.69
N SER A 553 -5.15 -20.99 -14.88
CA SER A 553 -5.83 -20.73 -16.15
C SER A 553 -7.13 -20.00 -15.84
N ASP A 554 -7.29 -18.81 -16.37
CA ASP A 554 -8.48 -17.98 -16.13
C ASP A 554 -8.85 -17.18 -17.38
N GLY A 555 -10.04 -17.44 -17.91
CA GLY A 555 -10.69 -16.66 -18.96
C GLY A 555 -11.65 -15.61 -18.40
N PHE A 556 -11.66 -15.38 -17.07
CA PHE A 556 -12.46 -14.38 -16.36
C PHE A 556 -13.99 -14.51 -16.57
N GLU A 557 -14.49 -15.67 -16.95
CA GLU A 557 -15.92 -15.90 -17.23
C GLU A 557 -16.80 -15.92 -15.96
N ASP A 558 -16.22 -16.17 -14.79
CA ASP A 558 -16.92 -16.17 -13.52
C ASP A 558 -16.57 -14.91 -12.69
N THR A 559 -17.50 -13.95 -12.70
CA THR A 559 -17.35 -12.68 -11.97
C THR A 559 -17.38 -12.84 -10.44
N ALA A 560 -17.68 -14.04 -9.92
CA ALA A 560 -17.52 -14.37 -8.50
C ALA A 560 -16.06 -14.57 -8.08
N ASN A 561 -15.13 -14.49 -9.05
CA ASN A 561 -13.69 -14.59 -8.83
C ASN A 561 -13.24 -15.86 -8.07
N PRO A 562 -13.60 -17.05 -8.55
CA PRO A 562 -13.32 -18.31 -7.85
C PRO A 562 -11.81 -18.62 -7.75
N ASN A 563 -10.99 -18.02 -8.63
CA ASN A 563 -9.54 -18.19 -8.64
C ASN A 563 -8.82 -17.22 -7.67
N GLY A 564 -9.52 -16.24 -7.10
CA GLY A 564 -8.96 -15.38 -6.06
C GLY A 564 -8.00 -14.30 -6.57
N TRP A 565 -8.27 -13.70 -7.73
CA TRP A 565 -7.55 -12.51 -8.18
C TRP A 565 -7.80 -11.34 -7.23
N VAL A 566 -6.75 -10.59 -6.92
CA VAL A 566 -6.84 -9.39 -6.09
C VAL A 566 -6.81 -8.16 -6.98
N ILE A 567 -7.83 -7.31 -6.85
CA ILE A 567 -7.91 -6.02 -7.54
C ILE A 567 -7.54 -4.94 -6.54
N GLN A 568 -6.50 -4.18 -6.86
CA GLN A 568 -6.08 -2.99 -6.12
C GLN A 568 -6.22 -1.80 -7.05
N ASN A 569 -7.21 -0.96 -6.80
CA ASN A 569 -7.48 0.26 -7.57
C ASN A 569 -7.32 1.47 -6.65
N ALA A 570 -6.63 2.50 -7.15
CA ALA A 570 -6.43 3.75 -6.41
C ALA A 570 -7.70 4.62 -6.31
N GLY A 571 -8.75 4.33 -7.11
CA GLY A 571 -9.99 5.11 -7.14
C GLY A 571 -11.14 4.37 -7.79
N ASP A 572 -12.15 5.11 -8.26
CA ASP A 572 -13.36 4.56 -8.90
C ASP A 572 -13.13 3.93 -10.29
N ARG A 573 -11.92 4.05 -10.82
CA ARG A 573 -11.49 3.52 -12.10
C ARG A 573 -10.42 2.49 -11.87
N GLY A 574 -10.00 1.76 -12.89
CA GLY A 574 -9.00 0.71 -12.76
C GLY A 574 -9.53 -0.64 -13.23
N TRP A 575 -9.01 -1.72 -12.67
CA TRP A 575 -9.36 -3.07 -13.08
C TRP A 575 -10.78 -3.46 -12.68
N THR A 576 -11.53 -4.03 -13.61
CA THR A 576 -12.89 -4.55 -13.41
C THR A 576 -13.21 -5.65 -14.41
N TRP A 577 -14.17 -6.53 -14.09
CA TRP A 577 -14.78 -7.44 -15.07
C TRP A 577 -15.55 -6.63 -16.10
N GLN A 578 -15.31 -6.89 -17.36
CA GLN A 578 -15.97 -6.25 -18.49
C GLN A 578 -16.77 -7.27 -19.28
N GLU A 579 -18.10 -7.16 -19.24
CA GLU A 579 -19.00 -7.93 -20.08
C GLU A 579 -18.84 -7.52 -21.55
N ALA A 580 -19.01 -8.47 -22.46
CA ALA A 580 -18.94 -8.29 -23.90
C ALA A 580 -19.82 -7.13 -24.37
N ALA A 581 -19.22 -6.12 -24.94
CA ALA A 581 -19.89 -4.93 -25.50
C ALA A 581 -19.23 -4.51 -26.81
N LYS A 582 -19.93 -3.73 -27.63
CA LYS A 582 -19.52 -3.37 -28.99
C LYS A 582 -18.04 -2.96 -29.15
N ASN A 583 -17.48 -2.25 -28.18
CA ASN A 583 -16.10 -1.76 -28.23
C ASN A 583 -15.15 -2.54 -27.28
N TYR A 584 -15.69 -3.44 -26.46
CA TYR A 584 -14.98 -4.14 -25.41
C TYR A 584 -15.28 -5.65 -25.46
N MET A 585 -15.20 -6.22 -26.69
CA MET A 585 -15.34 -7.65 -26.86
C MET A 585 -14.17 -8.37 -26.18
N PRO A 586 -14.41 -9.40 -25.34
CA PRO A 586 -13.37 -10.29 -24.84
C PRO A 586 -12.70 -11.03 -25.99
N TYR A 587 -11.55 -11.67 -25.74
CA TYR A 587 -10.92 -12.57 -26.68
C TYR A 587 -11.73 -13.89 -26.80
N GLY A 588 -12.04 -14.47 -25.64
CA GLY A 588 -12.91 -15.64 -25.52
C GLY A 588 -14.15 -15.31 -24.67
N GLY A 589 -15.18 -16.18 -24.71
CA GLY A 589 -16.33 -16.11 -23.82
C GLY A 589 -17.13 -14.81 -23.83
N ASN A 590 -17.61 -14.40 -22.64
CA ASN A 590 -18.47 -13.25 -22.43
C ASN A 590 -17.85 -12.16 -21.56
N TYR A 591 -16.79 -12.43 -20.84
CA TYR A 591 -16.13 -11.49 -19.93
C TYR A 591 -14.61 -11.45 -20.15
N SER A 592 -13.99 -10.39 -19.71
CA SER A 592 -12.53 -10.22 -19.66
C SER A 592 -12.19 -9.24 -18.54
N MET A 593 -10.94 -9.14 -18.13
CA MET A 593 -10.50 -8.08 -17.25
C MET A 593 -10.16 -6.82 -18.06
N TYR A 594 -10.63 -5.69 -17.56
CA TYR A 594 -10.50 -4.38 -18.21
C TYR A 594 -10.02 -3.35 -17.23
N MET A 595 -8.90 -2.71 -17.53
CA MET A 595 -8.39 -1.57 -16.80
C MET A 595 -8.91 -0.29 -17.44
N LYS A 596 -9.70 0.45 -16.67
CA LYS A 596 -10.36 1.68 -17.12
C LYS A 596 -9.46 2.87 -16.81
N SER A 597 -8.97 3.52 -17.86
CA SER A 597 -8.17 4.74 -17.71
C SER A 597 -9.00 5.94 -17.25
N ALA A 598 -8.40 6.82 -16.45
CA ALA A 598 -8.90 8.14 -16.14
C ALA A 598 -8.16 9.15 -17.02
N TRP A 599 -8.87 9.89 -17.85
CA TRP A 599 -8.33 11.01 -18.61
C TRP A 599 -8.33 12.23 -17.71
N GLU A 600 -7.16 12.91 -17.60
CA GLU A 600 -6.97 14.18 -16.92
C GLU A 600 -7.07 14.17 -15.38
N ASP A 601 -6.01 14.61 -14.71
CA ASP A 601 -5.90 15.04 -13.31
C ASP A 601 -6.29 14.04 -12.20
N ALA A 602 -6.21 12.74 -12.45
CA ALA A 602 -6.44 11.74 -11.42
C ALA A 602 -5.27 10.76 -11.39
N HIS A 603 -4.57 10.70 -10.29
CA HIS A 603 -3.58 9.66 -10.03
C HIS A 603 -4.20 8.26 -10.17
N GLN A 604 -3.53 7.38 -10.87
CA GLN A 604 -3.91 5.98 -11.00
C GLN A 604 -2.72 5.07 -10.66
N ASP A 605 -2.98 4.10 -9.82
CA ASP A 605 -2.07 3.00 -9.47
C ASP A 605 -2.91 1.73 -9.36
N GLU A 606 -3.06 1.00 -10.47
CA GLU A 606 -4.07 -0.01 -10.68
C GLU A 606 -3.43 -1.38 -10.87
N ARG A 607 -3.61 -2.29 -9.94
CA ARG A 607 -3.06 -3.65 -10.03
C ARG A 607 -4.14 -4.71 -10.05
N LEU A 608 -4.00 -5.66 -10.97
CA LEU A 608 -4.67 -6.94 -10.98
C LEU A 608 -3.64 -8.02 -10.66
N ILE A 609 -3.75 -8.64 -9.50
CA ILE A 609 -2.75 -9.55 -8.93
C ILE A 609 -3.30 -10.97 -8.95
N SER A 610 -2.51 -11.92 -9.44
CA SER A 610 -2.87 -13.35 -9.44
C SER A 610 -2.91 -13.92 -8.02
N PRO A 611 -3.63 -15.04 -7.79
CA PRO A 611 -3.38 -15.86 -6.61
C PRO A 611 -1.91 -16.31 -6.55
N VAL A 612 -1.47 -16.78 -5.37
CA VAL A 612 -0.12 -17.34 -5.21
C VAL A 612 -0.03 -18.66 -5.99
N PHE A 613 1.05 -18.85 -6.70
CA PHE A 613 1.40 -20.11 -7.35
C PHE A 613 2.88 -20.44 -7.11
N ALA A 614 3.23 -21.71 -7.22
CA ALA A 614 4.60 -22.17 -7.08
C ALA A 614 5.26 -22.40 -8.46
N TYR A 615 6.52 -21.98 -8.60
CA TYR A 615 7.39 -22.31 -9.73
C TYR A 615 6.79 -22.07 -11.12
N GLY A 616 6.24 -20.88 -11.35
CA GLY A 616 5.76 -20.46 -12.69
C GLY A 616 6.92 -20.30 -13.67
N ARG A 617 6.87 -20.98 -14.80
CA ARG A 617 7.89 -20.91 -15.85
C ARG A 617 7.53 -19.95 -16.96
N GLU A 618 6.29 -19.98 -17.38
CA GLU A 618 5.79 -19.20 -18.51
C GLU A 618 4.43 -18.62 -18.17
N LEU A 619 4.26 -17.33 -18.43
CA LEU A 619 2.97 -16.65 -18.42
C LEU A 619 2.55 -16.40 -19.85
N SER A 620 1.33 -16.77 -20.23
CA SER A 620 0.72 -16.32 -21.47
C SER A 620 -0.66 -15.73 -21.22
N PHE A 621 -1.03 -14.73 -22.01
CA PHE A 621 -2.34 -14.08 -21.95
C PHE A 621 -2.65 -13.34 -23.25
N TRP A 622 -3.93 -13.09 -23.49
CA TRP A 622 -4.35 -12.24 -24.58
C TRP A 622 -4.51 -10.80 -24.10
N SER A 623 -3.85 -9.89 -24.79
CA SER A 623 -3.78 -8.48 -24.48
C SER A 623 -4.34 -7.62 -25.59
N LYS A 624 -5.10 -6.58 -25.21
CA LYS A 624 -5.62 -5.57 -26.13
C LYS A 624 -5.56 -4.20 -25.48
N SER A 625 -5.00 -3.21 -26.20
CA SER A 625 -4.94 -1.82 -25.76
C SER A 625 -5.12 -0.87 -26.94
N ILE A 626 -5.50 0.39 -26.72
CA ILE A 626 -5.71 1.32 -27.85
C ILE A 626 -4.45 1.91 -28.41
N ALA A 627 -3.38 1.96 -27.68
CA ALA A 627 -2.09 2.31 -28.27
C ALA A 627 -0.94 2.27 -27.34
N PRO A 628 0.17 1.75 -27.69
CA PRO A 628 1.42 2.30 -27.27
C PRO A 628 1.81 3.48 -28.17
N GLN A 629 1.44 4.70 -27.85
CA GLN A 629 2.20 5.81 -28.35
C GLN A 629 3.50 5.83 -27.53
N LYS A 630 4.63 5.48 -28.18
CA LYS A 630 5.96 5.37 -27.56
C LYS A 630 6.50 6.65 -26.89
N ASN A 631 5.70 7.69 -26.79
CA ASN A 631 6.04 8.99 -26.20
C ASN A 631 5.15 9.38 -25.01
N VAL A 632 4.50 8.42 -24.34
CA VAL A 632 3.75 8.73 -23.15
C VAL A 632 4.74 8.98 -22.03
N LYS A 633 4.68 10.15 -21.45
CA LYS A 633 5.55 10.53 -20.36
C LYS A 633 4.84 10.25 -19.03
N ASP A 634 5.58 9.71 -18.07
CA ASP A 634 5.11 9.53 -16.71
C ASP A 634 3.91 8.57 -16.56
N GLN A 635 3.70 7.63 -17.51
CA GLN A 635 2.70 6.57 -17.46
C GLN A 635 3.34 5.22 -17.76
N TYR A 636 2.95 4.20 -17.01
CA TYR A 636 3.58 2.88 -17.02
C TYR A 636 2.52 1.78 -17.06
N TYR A 637 2.77 0.75 -17.86
CA TYR A 637 1.89 -0.42 -18.02
C TYR A 637 2.77 -1.65 -18.03
N TYR A 638 2.92 -2.29 -16.88
CA TYR A 638 3.83 -3.40 -16.70
C TYR A 638 3.09 -4.72 -16.43
N VAL A 639 3.69 -5.82 -16.88
CA VAL A 639 3.50 -7.10 -16.22
C VAL A 639 4.65 -7.24 -15.24
N GLU A 640 4.34 -7.52 -13.99
CA GLU A 640 5.30 -7.66 -12.91
C GLU A 640 5.23 -9.07 -12.32
N VAL A 641 6.35 -9.56 -11.80
CA VAL A 641 6.44 -10.82 -11.06
C VAL A 641 6.93 -10.54 -9.65
N SER A 642 6.33 -11.23 -8.70
CA SER A 642 6.78 -11.32 -7.31
C SER A 642 7.23 -12.75 -7.01
N THR A 643 8.30 -12.90 -6.24
CA THR A 643 8.82 -14.18 -5.75
C THR A 643 8.65 -14.36 -4.24
N ASP A 644 8.02 -13.41 -3.58
CA ASP A 644 7.87 -13.33 -2.11
C ASP A 644 6.40 -13.21 -1.66
N GLY A 645 5.45 -13.55 -2.56
CA GLY A 645 4.02 -13.52 -2.27
C GLY A 645 3.37 -12.15 -2.46
N GLY A 646 4.04 -11.21 -3.11
CA GLY A 646 3.52 -9.88 -3.41
C GLY A 646 4.13 -8.76 -2.56
N GLU A 647 5.16 -9.05 -1.76
CA GLU A 647 5.87 -8.04 -0.96
C GLU A 647 6.75 -7.14 -1.84
N THR A 648 7.43 -7.72 -2.85
CA THR A 648 8.23 -6.97 -3.82
C THR A 648 7.89 -7.40 -5.26
N TRP A 649 8.02 -6.46 -6.21
CA TRP A 649 7.63 -6.65 -7.59
C TRP A 649 8.77 -6.30 -8.54
N THR A 650 8.93 -7.11 -9.58
CA THR A 650 9.91 -6.90 -10.66
C THR A 650 9.18 -6.83 -12.00
N PRO A 651 9.27 -5.72 -12.75
CA PRO A 651 8.71 -5.64 -14.10
C PRO A 651 9.39 -6.64 -15.05
N VAL A 652 8.57 -7.42 -15.76
CA VAL A 652 9.02 -8.44 -16.74
C VAL A 652 8.54 -8.16 -18.16
N TYR A 653 7.60 -7.23 -18.33
CA TYR A 653 7.10 -6.79 -19.63
C TYR A 653 6.60 -5.36 -19.54
N ASP A 654 6.89 -4.55 -20.56
CA ASP A 654 6.44 -3.16 -20.67
C ASP A 654 5.54 -3.03 -21.91
N LEU A 655 4.22 -2.90 -21.68
CA LEU A 655 3.24 -2.85 -22.76
C LEU A 655 3.53 -1.73 -23.77
N ILE A 656 4.04 -0.59 -23.31
CA ILE A 656 4.34 0.55 -24.17
C ILE A 656 5.58 0.31 -25.05
N LYS A 657 6.60 -0.38 -24.52
CA LYS A 657 7.83 -0.64 -25.25
C LYS A 657 7.78 -1.89 -26.09
N ASP A 658 7.16 -2.95 -25.56
CA ASP A 658 7.30 -4.30 -26.05
C ASP A 658 6.10 -4.74 -26.93
N CYS A 659 4.99 -4.00 -26.93
CA CYS A 659 3.82 -4.27 -27.78
C CYS A 659 3.69 -3.21 -28.89
N ASP A 660 3.67 -3.67 -30.15
CA ASP A 660 3.47 -2.81 -31.32
C ASP A 660 2.04 -2.93 -31.91
N VAL A 661 1.19 -3.79 -31.35
CA VAL A 661 -0.16 -4.08 -31.89
C VAL A 661 -1.20 -3.20 -31.19
N LEU A 662 -2.01 -2.53 -32.01
CA LEU A 662 -3.03 -1.60 -31.55
C LEU A 662 -4.43 -2.14 -31.78
N ASN A 663 -5.30 -1.97 -30.77
CA ASN A 663 -6.75 -2.22 -30.85
C ASN A 663 -7.14 -3.60 -31.39
N GLN A 664 -6.24 -4.56 -31.25
CA GLN A 664 -6.44 -5.98 -31.58
C GLN A 664 -5.87 -6.82 -30.45
N TYR A 665 -6.45 -8.00 -30.22
CA TYR A 665 -5.85 -8.95 -29.31
C TYR A 665 -4.56 -9.53 -29.88
N VAL A 666 -3.55 -9.58 -29.04
CA VAL A 666 -2.27 -10.23 -29.30
C VAL A 666 -1.97 -11.18 -28.14
N LYS A 667 -1.53 -12.38 -28.43
CA LYS A 667 -1.05 -13.29 -27.38
C LYS A 667 0.35 -12.84 -26.97
N ILE A 668 0.52 -12.54 -25.69
CA ILE A 668 1.80 -12.21 -25.06
C ILE A 668 2.24 -13.43 -24.28
N THR A 669 3.51 -13.80 -24.45
CA THR A 669 4.15 -14.90 -23.72
C THR A 669 5.42 -14.37 -23.07
N ILE A 670 5.57 -14.62 -21.76
CA ILE A 670 6.67 -14.12 -20.94
C ILE A 670 7.35 -15.31 -20.26
N ASP A 671 8.67 -15.42 -20.43
CA ASP A 671 9.48 -16.40 -19.73
C ASP A 671 9.72 -15.95 -18.27
N LEU A 672 9.23 -16.74 -17.32
CA LEU A 672 9.39 -16.52 -15.88
C LEU A 672 10.46 -17.43 -15.25
N SER A 673 11.21 -18.19 -16.06
CA SER A 673 12.17 -19.19 -15.57
C SER A 673 13.28 -18.64 -14.68
N ALA A 674 13.57 -17.34 -14.78
CA ALA A 674 14.52 -16.63 -13.93
C ALA A 674 13.99 -16.28 -12.52
N TYR A 675 12.67 -16.42 -12.27
CA TYR A 675 11.98 -15.92 -11.07
C TYR A 675 11.37 -17.05 -10.23
N GLN A 676 12.10 -18.15 -10.05
CA GLN A 676 11.57 -19.35 -9.40
C GLN A 676 11.40 -19.20 -7.89
N SER A 677 10.17 -19.41 -7.41
CA SER A 677 9.80 -19.38 -5.98
C SER A 677 8.54 -20.23 -5.76
N ASP A 678 8.35 -20.70 -4.55
CA ASP A 678 7.12 -21.35 -4.10
C ASP A 678 5.98 -20.35 -3.76
N ARG A 679 6.27 -19.04 -3.80
CA ARG A 679 5.33 -17.95 -3.50
C ARG A 679 5.28 -16.92 -4.61
N MET A 680 5.20 -17.38 -5.85
CA MET A 680 5.12 -16.47 -7.00
C MET A 680 3.73 -15.84 -7.12
N ARG A 681 3.70 -14.61 -7.59
CA ARG A 681 2.52 -13.92 -8.11
C ARG A 681 2.89 -13.18 -9.38
N VAL A 682 1.94 -12.95 -10.26
CA VAL A 682 2.05 -11.97 -11.34
C VAL A 682 1.04 -10.86 -11.14
N ALA A 683 1.40 -9.65 -11.56
CA ALA A 683 0.50 -8.51 -11.54
C ALA A 683 0.48 -7.82 -12.90
N PHE A 684 -0.71 -7.40 -13.32
CA PHE A 684 -0.89 -6.46 -14.42
C PHE A 684 -1.05 -5.09 -13.79
N HIS A 685 -0.03 -4.26 -13.90
CA HIS A 685 0.10 -3.00 -13.19
C HIS A 685 0.13 -1.81 -14.15
N ALA A 686 -0.85 -0.93 -14.02
CA ALA A 686 -0.90 0.31 -14.76
C ALA A 686 -0.91 1.48 -13.78
N TYR A 687 0.07 2.39 -13.89
CA TYR A 687 0.17 3.53 -12.98
C TYR A 687 0.77 4.76 -13.67
N ASP A 688 0.49 5.90 -13.10
CA ASP A 688 1.11 7.16 -13.50
C ASP A 688 2.02 7.72 -12.40
N THR A 689 2.91 8.62 -12.80
CA THR A 689 3.67 9.48 -11.90
C THR A 689 3.38 10.94 -12.27
N ASN A 690 3.40 11.84 -11.29
CA ASN A 690 3.08 13.26 -11.47
C ASN A 690 1.60 13.55 -11.81
N ASP A 691 0.66 12.73 -11.34
CA ASP A 691 -0.80 12.94 -11.46
C ASP A 691 -1.28 13.26 -12.88
N VAL A 692 -0.66 12.64 -13.87
CA VAL A 692 -1.00 12.86 -15.29
C VAL A 692 -2.17 12.00 -15.76
N GLY A 693 -2.62 11.04 -14.92
CA GLY A 693 -3.61 10.04 -15.27
C GLY A 693 -3.13 9.05 -16.34
N LEU A 694 -3.86 7.97 -16.53
CA LEU A 694 -3.57 6.97 -17.55
C LEU A 694 -4.32 7.29 -18.85
N SER A 695 -3.59 7.40 -19.95
CA SER A 695 -4.17 7.72 -21.27
C SER A 695 -4.78 6.51 -21.97
N TYR A 696 -4.40 5.29 -21.58
CA TYR A 696 -4.78 4.06 -22.28
C TYR A 696 -5.54 3.12 -21.37
N TRP A 697 -6.61 2.53 -21.88
CA TRP A 697 -7.21 1.36 -21.29
C TRP A 697 -6.43 0.08 -21.69
N TRP A 698 -6.53 -0.94 -20.87
CA TRP A 698 -5.90 -2.24 -21.08
C TRP A 698 -6.91 -3.35 -20.81
N GLN A 699 -7.06 -4.28 -21.74
CA GLN A 699 -7.94 -5.44 -21.63
C GLN A 699 -7.10 -6.70 -21.75
N ILE A 700 -7.30 -7.62 -20.82
CA ILE A 700 -6.61 -8.91 -20.79
C ILE A 700 -7.62 -10.04 -20.69
N ASP A 701 -7.26 -11.20 -21.24
CA ASP A 701 -8.11 -12.37 -21.29
C ASP A 701 -7.28 -13.66 -21.39
N ASP A 702 -7.89 -14.81 -21.07
CA ASP A 702 -7.28 -16.14 -21.16
C ASP A 702 -5.85 -16.18 -20.62
N VAL A 703 -5.70 -15.86 -19.33
CA VAL A 703 -4.40 -15.88 -18.64
C VAL A 703 -4.06 -17.33 -18.28
N GLU A 704 -2.87 -17.77 -18.69
CA GLU A 704 -2.34 -19.10 -18.38
C GLU A 704 -0.93 -18.97 -17.83
N ILE A 705 -0.67 -19.62 -16.69
CA ILE A 705 0.67 -19.71 -16.10
C ILE A 705 1.05 -21.19 -16.03
N TYR A 706 2.19 -21.54 -16.60
CA TYR A 706 2.73 -22.89 -16.60
C TYR A 706 3.85 -23.03 -15.58
N SER A 707 3.86 -24.14 -14.84
CA SER A 707 4.92 -24.42 -13.85
C SER A 707 6.23 -24.80 -14.55
N ALA A 708 7.35 -24.46 -13.90
CA ALA A 708 8.61 -25.11 -14.20
C ALA A 708 8.64 -26.46 -13.44
N PRO A 709 8.90 -27.58 -14.08
CA PRO A 709 9.22 -28.81 -13.37
C PRO A 709 10.55 -28.60 -12.62
N SER A 710 10.65 -29.17 -11.44
CA SER A 710 11.89 -29.14 -10.64
C SER A 710 13.06 -29.88 -11.34
N GLU A 711 12.73 -30.71 -12.32
CA GLU A 711 13.66 -31.40 -13.23
C GLU A 711 13.00 -31.44 -14.62
N THR A 712 13.78 -31.35 -15.67
CA THR A 712 13.32 -31.50 -17.07
C THR A 712 12.58 -32.80 -17.22
N MET A 713 11.25 -32.74 -17.45
CA MET A 713 10.44 -33.95 -17.60
C MET A 713 10.68 -34.70 -18.91
N VAL A 714 11.09 -33.97 -19.95
CA VAL A 714 11.48 -34.52 -21.24
C VAL A 714 12.96 -34.80 -21.23
N GLU A 715 13.31 -36.09 -21.25
CA GLU A 715 14.69 -36.56 -21.32
C GLU A 715 15.19 -36.68 -22.78
N GLY A 716 14.26 -36.74 -23.75
CA GLY A 716 14.55 -36.82 -25.17
C GLY A 716 13.32 -37.14 -26.00
N TYR A 717 13.56 -37.56 -27.24
CA TYR A 717 12.51 -37.87 -28.22
C TYR A 717 12.78 -39.19 -28.92
N ALA A 718 11.74 -39.99 -29.12
CA ALA A 718 11.75 -41.20 -29.95
C ALA A 718 11.09 -40.87 -31.28
N VAL A 719 11.79 -41.09 -32.39
CA VAL A 719 11.35 -40.82 -33.76
C VAL A 719 10.96 -42.09 -34.46
N TYR A 720 9.80 -42.06 -35.11
CA TYR A 720 9.19 -43.19 -35.82
C TYR A 720 8.97 -42.86 -37.28
N ARG A 721 9.12 -43.85 -38.13
CA ARG A 721 8.71 -43.82 -39.54
C ARG A 721 7.83 -45.03 -39.83
N ASN A 722 6.64 -44.80 -40.38
CA ASN A 722 5.66 -45.85 -40.67
C ASN A 722 5.42 -46.79 -39.47
N GLY A 723 5.40 -46.21 -38.23
CA GLY A 723 5.23 -46.94 -36.97
C GLY A 723 6.47 -47.71 -36.49
N VAL A 724 7.60 -47.63 -37.18
CA VAL A 724 8.88 -48.27 -36.80
C VAL A 724 9.81 -47.20 -36.21
N LYS A 725 10.34 -47.46 -35.01
CA LYS A 725 11.30 -46.58 -34.34
C LYS A 725 12.61 -46.47 -35.15
N LEU A 726 12.99 -45.25 -35.52
CA LEU A 726 14.23 -44.95 -36.20
C LEU A 726 15.37 -44.72 -35.26
N GLY A 727 15.11 -44.03 -34.12
CA GLY A 727 16.12 -43.71 -33.16
C GLY A 727 15.58 -42.78 -32.04
N GLU A 728 16.52 -42.33 -31.20
CA GLU A 728 16.25 -41.37 -30.15
C GLU A 728 17.20 -40.16 -30.29
N THR A 729 16.76 -38.98 -29.82
CA THR A 729 17.55 -37.77 -29.85
C THR A 729 17.17 -36.88 -28.64
N PRO A 730 18.11 -36.18 -28.01
CA PRO A 730 17.78 -35.17 -27.03
C PRO A 730 17.32 -33.85 -27.68
N ASP A 731 17.56 -33.67 -28.98
CA ASP A 731 17.29 -32.45 -29.72
C ASP A 731 15.89 -32.49 -30.36
N VAL A 732 15.33 -31.33 -30.66
CA VAL A 732 14.03 -31.14 -31.34
C VAL A 732 14.14 -31.33 -32.86
N THR A 733 15.23 -31.96 -33.32
CA THR A 733 15.49 -32.30 -34.70
C THR A 733 16.04 -33.71 -34.82
N PHE A 734 15.81 -34.34 -35.95
CA PHE A 734 16.34 -35.69 -36.28
C PHE A 734 16.58 -35.79 -37.79
N THR A 735 17.61 -36.55 -38.21
CA THR A 735 17.86 -36.83 -39.62
C THR A 735 17.64 -38.30 -39.91
N ASP A 736 16.67 -38.62 -40.75
CA ASP A 736 16.54 -39.94 -41.36
C ASP A 736 17.52 -40.05 -42.55
N ALA A 737 18.59 -40.79 -42.34
CA ALA A 737 19.67 -40.93 -43.33
C ALA A 737 19.30 -41.88 -44.51
N GLU A 738 18.28 -42.72 -44.30
CA GLU A 738 17.89 -43.76 -45.27
C GLU A 738 16.36 -43.77 -45.43
N PRO A 739 15.73 -42.71 -45.97
CA PRO A 739 14.28 -42.69 -46.17
C PRO A 739 13.86 -43.75 -47.21
N LEU A 740 12.64 -44.29 -47.00
CA LEU A 740 12.08 -45.26 -47.89
C LEU A 740 11.52 -44.60 -49.18
N ALA A 741 11.72 -45.23 -50.32
CA ALA A 741 11.08 -44.78 -51.56
C ALA A 741 9.56 -44.87 -51.43
N GLY A 742 8.85 -43.78 -51.75
CA GLY A 742 7.42 -43.63 -51.61
C GLY A 742 7.02 -42.89 -50.36
N GLU A 743 5.87 -43.25 -49.80
CA GLU A 743 5.31 -42.56 -48.65
C GLU A 743 6.05 -42.92 -47.35
N ASN A 744 6.47 -41.86 -46.61
CA ASN A 744 7.04 -41.94 -45.28
C ASN A 744 6.16 -41.11 -44.32
N ILE A 745 5.62 -41.78 -43.32
CA ILE A 745 4.80 -41.17 -42.25
C ILE A 745 5.68 -41.09 -40.99
N TYR A 746 6.07 -39.89 -40.64
CA TYR A 746 6.89 -39.64 -39.44
C TYR A 746 6.01 -39.24 -38.27
N THR A 747 6.33 -39.78 -37.09
CA THR A 747 5.79 -39.35 -35.78
C THR A 747 6.91 -39.26 -34.76
N VAL A 748 6.73 -38.43 -33.77
CA VAL A 748 7.68 -38.21 -32.67
C VAL A 748 6.96 -38.34 -31.35
N ARG A 749 7.58 -39.00 -30.38
CA ARG A 749 7.14 -39.09 -28.99
C ARG A 749 8.20 -38.43 -28.09
N ALA A 750 7.76 -37.66 -27.11
CA ALA A 750 8.67 -37.27 -26.05
C ALA A 750 8.90 -38.46 -25.10
N THR A 751 10.14 -38.57 -24.60
CA THR A 751 10.56 -39.62 -23.65
C THR A 751 10.95 -38.95 -22.34
N GLY A 752 10.61 -39.59 -21.23
CA GLY A 752 10.98 -39.15 -19.88
C GLY A 752 10.84 -40.29 -18.88
N ARG A 753 11.00 -40.00 -17.60
CA ARG A 753 11.00 -41.02 -16.52
C ARG A 753 9.71 -41.84 -16.43
N PHE A 754 8.62 -41.39 -17.06
CA PHE A 754 7.34 -42.11 -17.12
C PHE A 754 7.14 -42.88 -18.45
N GLY A 755 8.16 -42.95 -19.31
CA GLY A 755 8.09 -43.61 -20.62
C GLY A 755 7.89 -42.63 -21.75
N GLU A 756 7.33 -43.15 -22.88
CA GLU A 756 7.06 -42.39 -24.08
C GLU A 756 5.63 -41.81 -24.05
N THR A 757 5.45 -40.60 -24.60
CA THR A 757 4.13 -39.99 -24.81
C THR A 757 3.37 -40.72 -25.95
N SER A 758 2.14 -40.29 -26.22
CA SER A 758 1.48 -40.59 -27.50
C SER A 758 2.24 -39.98 -28.69
N ASP A 759 1.94 -40.42 -29.88
CA ASP A 759 2.50 -39.85 -31.12
C ASP A 759 2.11 -38.39 -31.26
N SER A 760 3.05 -37.58 -31.81
CA SER A 760 2.77 -36.26 -32.38
C SER A 760 1.78 -36.39 -33.55
N GLU A 761 1.28 -35.24 -34.03
CA GLU A 761 0.71 -35.21 -35.39
C GLU A 761 1.73 -35.74 -36.41
N ALA A 762 1.26 -36.47 -37.43
CA ALA A 762 2.13 -37.10 -38.40
C ALA A 762 2.60 -36.11 -39.47
N ALA A 763 3.88 -36.12 -39.79
CA ALA A 763 4.42 -35.50 -41.00
C ALA A 763 4.52 -36.53 -42.12
N VAL A 764 3.80 -36.31 -43.20
CA VAL A 764 3.78 -37.22 -44.37
C VAL A 764 4.67 -36.65 -45.48
N LEU A 765 5.64 -37.45 -45.93
CA LEU A 765 6.57 -37.07 -46.99
C LEU A 765 6.64 -38.15 -48.08
N MET A 766 6.45 -37.77 -49.35
CA MET A 766 6.73 -38.62 -50.51
C MET A 766 8.21 -38.46 -50.87
N TYR A 767 8.96 -39.55 -50.79
CA TYR A 767 10.39 -39.57 -51.12
C TYR A 767 10.67 -40.34 -52.43
N ASP A 768 11.33 -39.63 -53.33
CA ASP A 768 11.82 -40.20 -54.58
C ASP A 768 13.36 -40.25 -54.64
N PRO A 769 13.99 -41.43 -54.56
CA PRO A 769 15.45 -41.57 -54.61
C PRO A 769 16.07 -41.23 -55.97
N SER A 770 15.28 -41.05 -57.03
CA SER A 770 15.76 -40.78 -58.39
C SER A 770 16.18 -39.32 -58.63
N GLY A 771 15.98 -38.43 -57.65
CA GLY A 771 16.40 -37.05 -57.73
C GLY A 771 15.57 -36.15 -58.66
N VAL A 772 14.42 -36.58 -59.11
CA VAL A 772 13.44 -35.79 -59.84
C VAL A 772 12.51 -35.15 -58.85
N GLU A 773 12.65 -33.85 -58.58
CA GLU A 773 11.71 -33.06 -57.76
C GLU A 773 10.31 -33.18 -58.35
N THR A 774 9.49 -34.06 -57.82
CA THR A 774 8.04 -33.87 -57.87
C THR A 774 7.63 -33.11 -56.64
N VAL A 775 7.60 -31.80 -56.75
CA VAL A 775 6.93 -30.94 -55.76
C VAL A 775 5.43 -31.24 -55.84
N GLY A 776 5.01 -32.29 -55.19
CA GLY A 776 3.60 -32.52 -54.87
C GLY A 776 3.26 -31.68 -53.66
N MET A 777 2.84 -30.42 -53.87
CA MET A 777 2.00 -29.77 -52.86
C MET A 777 0.76 -30.66 -52.69
N ILE A 778 0.65 -31.38 -51.57
CA ILE A 778 -0.63 -31.96 -51.15
C ILE A 778 -1.45 -30.75 -50.68
N PRO A 779 -2.55 -30.37 -51.36
CA PRO A 779 -3.41 -29.32 -50.87
C PRO A 779 -4.00 -29.76 -49.51
N ASP A 780 -4.33 -28.80 -48.67
CA ASP A 780 -5.05 -29.05 -47.42
C ASP A 780 -6.24 -29.96 -47.68
N VAL A 781 -6.17 -31.20 -47.22
CA VAL A 781 -7.24 -32.16 -47.33
C VAL A 781 -8.03 -32.15 -46.04
N THR A 782 -9.18 -31.52 -46.05
CA THR A 782 -10.12 -31.62 -44.95
C THR A 782 -10.95 -32.88 -45.06
N VAL A 783 -10.83 -33.82 -44.16
CA VAL A 783 -11.66 -35.01 -44.09
C VAL A 783 -12.82 -34.76 -43.13
N GLY A 784 -14.02 -34.64 -43.65
CA GLY A 784 -15.24 -34.50 -42.86
C GLY A 784 -16.23 -35.63 -43.14
N THR A 785 -17.12 -35.90 -42.19
CA THR A 785 -18.26 -36.82 -42.42
C THR A 785 -19.53 -36.01 -42.66
N ALA A 786 -20.13 -36.14 -43.82
CA ALA A 786 -21.47 -35.66 -44.11
C ALA A 786 -22.39 -36.83 -44.49
N GLN A 787 -23.53 -36.93 -43.79
CA GLN A 787 -24.55 -37.97 -44.04
C GLN A 787 -24.02 -39.43 -44.00
N GLY A 788 -23.08 -39.74 -43.09
CA GLY A 788 -22.54 -41.11 -42.93
C GLY A 788 -21.55 -41.54 -44.03
N ARG A 789 -21.06 -40.63 -44.84
CA ARG A 789 -20.00 -40.85 -45.82
C ARG A 789 -18.80 -39.98 -45.55
N VAL A 790 -17.60 -40.53 -45.70
CA VAL A 790 -16.34 -39.76 -45.63
C VAL A 790 -16.28 -38.90 -46.91
N VAL A 791 -16.24 -37.60 -46.73
CA VAL A 791 -16.05 -36.62 -47.80
C VAL A 791 -14.64 -36.08 -47.71
N VAL A 792 -13.85 -36.30 -48.76
CA VAL A 792 -12.51 -35.72 -48.88
C VAL A 792 -12.65 -34.50 -49.82
N GLN A 793 -12.39 -33.33 -49.32
CA GLN A 793 -12.42 -32.12 -50.12
C GLN A 793 -11.00 -31.53 -50.22
N SER A 794 -10.51 -31.44 -51.47
CA SER A 794 -9.26 -30.76 -51.79
C SER A 794 -9.57 -29.36 -52.31
N SER A 795 -8.93 -28.36 -51.73
CA SER A 795 -8.93 -27.02 -52.32
C SER A 795 -7.82 -26.96 -53.39
N VAL A 796 -8.19 -26.97 -54.64
CA VAL A 796 -7.31 -26.62 -55.76
C VAL A 796 -7.26 -25.13 -55.93
#